data_425e645fca0f3f69bbc9bba0ebd96536
#
_entry.id   425e645fca0f3f69bbc9bba0ebd96536
#
_cell.length_a   1.000
_cell.length_b   1.000
_cell.length_c   1.000
_cell.angle_alpha   90.00
_cell.angle_beta   90.00
_cell.angle_gamma   90.00
#
_symmetry.space_group_name_H-M   'P 1'
#
loop_
_entity.id
_entity.type
_entity.pdbx_description
1 polymer ?
#
loop_
_entity_poly.entity_id
_entity_poly.type
_entity_poly.pdbx_seq_one_letter_code
_entity_poly.pdbx_strand_id
1 'polypeptide(L)'
;MKLFFRVFLLIQLVTLPLRAQYMVQGVVTDSLTKEPLPYTSVYLKGTTEGGMTDNNGRFSFKTYRPEATLVISAVGYNEYVRLIHPAKSSKFNIALSPATYALDEVVVKPKRERYKKKDNPAVEFVRKMIEHRDDYSPDERDFWKRDRYEKMTFAINNFDSLKQQKWLYRKFKFLTDYVDTSAVTGRPVLAISNRELLATDYYRKSPHSRKQWVTARRQAGVDEMLSQEGMEQAISVTMTDVDLYENNITLFTNKFVSPLSSLGPSFYKYYLMDTLTVAGKPCVDLTFVPFNSESFGFTGHLYVMLDSTYFVKRAVMNFPQKINLNFVDYMKIEQNFDRAEDGTRQLLNESITTEFKLVDNSDGIYAKRDVYYRNYQYEPDDKALQAFRKPEKVIEETSASGYSEAYWDANRQVEVSKKETSVDKMMAQLRSYPVYFWTEKVLKVLFTGYIPAPKEKEPLFYIGMMNTTISGNTLEGVRLRAGGMTTAWLNPHLFGRGYMAYGFRDHRVKGLAELEYSFHKKKEYANEFPIHSLKLRYLSDVNQYGQHYLYTSQDNVFLALKRQKDDRIGYQRKAELTYTNEFHSGFSVQMTTRLRKDESSHLIPFVKQDDHNTYVKSISTSELELKLRYAPNEKFFQTQWNRFPVSLDAPVFSLTHTMAAKGVLGGDYTYHYTEAGFQKRFWFSAFGYTDVILKAGKVWNKVPFPLLVIPNANLSYTIQPESYSLMNAMEFMNDEYASWDVTYYLNGWLFNRIPLLKKLKWREVLSCRGLYGNLSDKNNPAFQQDLFRFPAGSTTMGHTPYVEAGVGVENIFKVLRVDYVWRLTYRNLPNIDKSGLRISLHMTF
;
A
#
# COMPACT_ATOMS: atom_id res chain seq x y z
N MET A 1 -26.18 25.96 0.54
CA MET A 1 -25.57 24.72 1.04
C MET A 1 -26.57 23.57 1.18
N LYS A 2 -27.67 23.66 1.91
CA LYS A 2 -28.68 22.58 2.03
C LYS A 2 -29.36 22.18 0.71
N LEU A 3 -29.54 23.11 -0.22
CA LEU A 3 -30.12 22.82 -1.54
C LEU A 3 -29.13 22.11 -2.47
N PHE A 4 -27.86 22.49 -2.42
CA PHE A 4 -26.77 21.84 -3.20
C PHE A 4 -26.54 20.40 -2.77
N PHE A 5 -26.61 20.13 -1.46
CA PHE A 5 -26.47 18.78 -0.90
C PHE A 5 -27.67 17.88 -1.24
N ARG A 6 -28.88 18.45 -1.29
CA ARG A 6 -30.10 17.72 -1.72
C ARG A 6 -30.10 17.41 -3.20
N VAL A 7 -29.63 18.32 -4.03
CA VAL A 7 -29.49 18.10 -5.50
C VAL A 7 -28.38 17.08 -5.79
N PHE A 8 -27.25 17.13 -5.06
CA PHE A 8 -26.18 16.14 -5.17
C PHE A 8 -26.62 14.74 -4.73
N LEU A 9 -27.41 14.65 -3.66
CA LEU A 9 -27.97 13.37 -3.19
C LEU A 9 -29.01 12.81 -4.17
N LEU A 10 -29.84 13.68 -4.80
CA LEU A 10 -30.82 13.26 -5.81
C LEU A 10 -30.16 12.80 -7.11
N ILE A 11 -29.05 13.41 -7.53
CA ILE A 11 -28.31 13.01 -8.72
C ILE A 11 -27.65 11.64 -8.50
N GLN A 12 -27.21 11.32 -7.28
CA GLN A 12 -26.65 9.99 -6.96
C GLN A 12 -27.73 8.89 -6.93
N LEU A 13 -28.98 9.23 -6.61
CA LEU A 13 -30.07 8.25 -6.59
C LEU A 13 -30.62 7.87 -7.99
N VAL A 14 -30.37 8.68 -9.00
CA VAL A 14 -30.92 8.50 -10.37
C VAL A 14 -29.97 7.68 -11.27
N THR A 15 -28.73 7.40 -10.87
CA THR A 15 -27.72 6.74 -11.73
C THR A 15 -27.41 5.29 -11.39
N LEU A 16 -28.16 4.64 -10.52
CA LEU A 16 -28.00 3.21 -10.25
C LEU A 16 -28.85 2.39 -11.24
N PRO A 17 -28.25 1.78 -12.28
CA PRO A 17 -28.96 0.78 -13.04
C PRO A 17 -29.14 -0.45 -12.13
N LEU A 18 -30.33 -0.71 -11.66
CA LEU A 18 -30.74 -1.96 -11.02
C LEU A 18 -30.55 -3.10 -12.04
N ARG A 19 -29.37 -3.72 -12.04
CA ARG A 19 -29.19 -5.00 -12.72
C ARG A 19 -29.63 -6.11 -11.79
N ALA A 20 -30.56 -6.93 -12.26
CA ALA A 20 -30.97 -8.12 -11.53
C ALA A 20 -29.73 -9.03 -11.32
N GLN A 21 -29.42 -9.31 -10.06
CA GLN A 21 -28.40 -10.25 -9.66
C GLN A 21 -29.06 -11.61 -9.44
N TYR A 22 -28.58 -12.59 -10.16
CA TYR A 22 -29.10 -13.96 -10.05
C TYR A 22 -28.22 -14.78 -9.10
N MET A 23 -28.82 -15.58 -8.26
CA MET A 23 -28.11 -16.52 -7.40
C MET A 23 -28.05 -17.87 -8.11
N VAL A 24 -26.85 -18.43 -8.27
CA VAL A 24 -26.65 -19.80 -8.74
C VAL A 24 -26.20 -20.63 -7.54
N GLN A 25 -27.01 -21.61 -7.17
CA GLN A 25 -26.72 -22.47 -5.99
C GLN A 25 -27.14 -23.92 -6.28
N GLY A 26 -26.50 -24.84 -5.59
CA GLY A 26 -26.83 -26.23 -5.81
C GLY A 26 -26.06 -27.19 -4.94
N VAL A 27 -26.20 -28.47 -5.24
CA VAL A 27 -25.47 -29.56 -4.60
C VAL A 27 -24.84 -30.41 -5.69
N VAL A 28 -23.58 -30.73 -5.52
CA VAL A 28 -22.85 -31.67 -6.37
C VAL A 28 -22.69 -32.97 -5.62
N THR A 29 -23.08 -34.06 -6.23
CA THR A 29 -23.03 -35.41 -5.64
C THR A 29 -22.34 -36.37 -6.62
N ASP A 30 -21.81 -37.43 -6.12
CA ASP A 30 -21.39 -38.58 -6.91
C ASP A 30 -22.62 -39.28 -7.54
N SER A 31 -22.56 -39.62 -8.80
CA SER A 31 -23.68 -40.25 -9.51
C SER A 31 -23.99 -41.68 -9.05
N LEU A 32 -22.98 -42.42 -8.53
CA LEU A 32 -23.11 -43.82 -8.08
C LEU A 32 -23.44 -43.91 -6.59
N THR A 33 -22.62 -43.21 -5.75
CA THR A 33 -22.75 -43.29 -4.29
C THR A 33 -23.77 -42.34 -3.73
N LYS A 34 -24.20 -41.33 -4.51
CA LYS A 34 -25.09 -40.21 -4.09
C LYS A 34 -24.51 -39.34 -2.96
N GLU A 35 -23.25 -39.52 -2.64
CA GLU A 35 -22.59 -38.72 -1.63
C GLU A 35 -22.25 -37.34 -2.19
N PRO A 36 -22.30 -36.29 -1.36
CA PRO A 36 -21.91 -34.95 -1.80
C PRO A 36 -20.40 -34.89 -2.04
N LEU A 37 -20.02 -34.21 -3.12
CA LEU A 37 -18.65 -34.00 -3.50
C LEU A 37 -18.16 -32.64 -2.95
N PRO A 38 -17.36 -32.63 -1.89
CA PRO A 38 -16.76 -31.41 -1.35
C PRO A 38 -15.65 -30.90 -2.26
N TYR A 39 -15.41 -29.60 -2.20
CA TYR A 39 -14.30 -28.91 -2.87
C TYR A 39 -14.27 -29.11 -4.40
N THR A 40 -15.39 -29.45 -5.00
CA THR A 40 -15.60 -29.52 -6.43
C THR A 40 -15.62 -28.11 -7.02
N SER A 41 -14.87 -27.88 -8.08
CA SER A 41 -14.86 -26.59 -8.76
C SER A 41 -16.14 -26.40 -9.57
N VAL A 42 -16.86 -25.30 -9.34
CA VAL A 42 -18.12 -24.95 -10.01
C VAL A 42 -18.00 -23.53 -10.54
N TYR A 43 -18.01 -23.35 -11.86
CA TYR A 43 -17.84 -22.03 -12.47
C TYR A 43 -18.63 -21.87 -13.77
N LEU A 44 -18.86 -20.63 -14.16
CA LEU A 44 -19.45 -20.33 -15.46
C LEU A 44 -18.36 -20.25 -16.53
N LYS A 45 -18.50 -21.04 -17.59
CA LYS A 45 -17.52 -21.13 -18.70
C LYS A 45 -17.22 -19.74 -19.27
N GLY A 46 -15.93 -19.44 -19.41
CA GLY A 46 -15.46 -18.14 -19.88
C GLY A 46 -15.68 -16.99 -18.88
N THR A 47 -15.85 -17.32 -17.59
CA THR A 47 -16.01 -16.31 -16.52
C THR A 47 -15.19 -16.70 -15.28
N THR A 48 -14.99 -15.77 -14.36
CA THR A 48 -14.49 -16.06 -13.00
C THR A 48 -15.63 -16.21 -11.99
N GLU A 49 -16.88 -16.16 -12.45
CA GLU A 49 -18.03 -16.37 -11.61
C GLU A 49 -18.17 -17.86 -11.31
N GLY A 50 -17.97 -18.24 -10.07
CA GLY A 50 -17.98 -19.63 -9.66
C GLY A 50 -17.48 -19.79 -8.23
N GLY A 51 -17.22 -21.03 -7.82
CA GLY A 51 -16.74 -21.39 -6.51
C GLY A 51 -16.44 -22.85 -6.35
N MET A 52 -16.08 -23.24 -5.15
CA MET A 52 -15.97 -24.63 -4.75
C MET A 52 -17.17 -25.04 -3.91
N THR A 53 -17.52 -26.31 -3.94
CA THR A 53 -18.53 -26.87 -3.05
C THR A 53 -18.01 -26.93 -1.61
N ASP A 54 -18.91 -26.74 -0.65
CA ASP A 54 -18.63 -26.92 0.77
C ASP A 54 -18.55 -28.44 1.15
N ASN A 55 -18.32 -28.74 2.43
CA ASN A 55 -18.24 -30.12 2.95
C ASN A 55 -19.51 -30.95 2.70
N ASN A 56 -20.63 -30.29 2.35
CA ASN A 56 -21.88 -30.93 2.03
C ASN A 56 -22.15 -30.97 0.51
N GLY A 57 -21.12 -30.70 -0.31
CA GLY A 57 -21.24 -30.60 -1.75
C GLY A 57 -22.05 -29.41 -2.24
N ARG A 58 -22.35 -28.41 -1.39
CA ARG A 58 -23.17 -27.26 -1.73
C ARG A 58 -22.32 -26.16 -2.28
N PHE A 59 -22.80 -25.48 -3.33
CA PHE A 59 -22.21 -24.28 -3.87
C PHE A 59 -23.23 -23.15 -3.95
N SER A 60 -22.77 -21.93 -3.87
CA SER A 60 -23.60 -20.74 -4.06
C SER A 60 -22.71 -19.58 -4.49
N PHE A 61 -23.02 -18.98 -5.63
CA PHE A 61 -22.36 -17.78 -6.12
C PHE A 61 -23.36 -16.90 -6.88
N LYS A 62 -22.98 -15.66 -7.13
CA LYS A 62 -23.84 -14.68 -7.81
C LYS A 62 -23.36 -14.45 -9.22
N THR A 63 -24.30 -14.24 -10.15
CA THR A 63 -24.05 -13.86 -11.54
C THR A 63 -24.98 -12.75 -11.98
N TYR A 64 -24.55 -11.96 -12.94
CA TYR A 64 -25.43 -10.97 -13.62
C TYR A 64 -25.88 -11.48 -15.00
N ARG A 65 -25.55 -12.71 -15.35
CA ARG A 65 -25.84 -13.29 -16.64
C ARG A 65 -27.18 -14.01 -16.61
N PRO A 66 -28.13 -13.63 -17.47
CA PRO A 66 -29.42 -14.32 -17.56
C PRO A 66 -29.27 -15.73 -18.13
N GLU A 67 -28.18 -15.99 -18.86
CA GLU A 67 -27.81 -17.26 -19.49
C GLU A 67 -26.30 -17.46 -19.42
N ALA A 68 -25.85 -18.65 -19.06
CA ALA A 68 -24.44 -19.01 -18.96
C ALA A 68 -24.23 -20.52 -19.01
N THR A 69 -23.04 -20.97 -19.40
CA THR A 69 -22.65 -22.37 -19.34
C THR A 69 -21.99 -22.67 -18.01
N LEU A 70 -22.63 -23.50 -17.18
CA LEU A 70 -22.10 -23.99 -15.92
C LEU A 70 -21.14 -25.15 -16.21
N VAL A 71 -19.95 -25.06 -15.64
CA VAL A 71 -18.91 -26.11 -15.69
C VAL A 71 -18.64 -26.57 -14.28
N ILE A 72 -18.60 -27.87 -14.09
CA ILE A 72 -18.28 -28.48 -12.79
C ILE A 72 -17.19 -29.52 -13.04
N SER A 73 -16.08 -29.36 -12.33
CA SER A 73 -14.91 -30.22 -12.46
C SER A 73 -14.43 -30.66 -11.07
N ALA A 74 -14.27 -31.96 -10.92
CA ALA A 74 -13.70 -32.59 -9.72
C ALA A 74 -12.66 -33.62 -10.19
N VAL A 75 -11.60 -33.76 -9.40
CA VAL A 75 -10.57 -34.77 -9.66
C VAL A 75 -11.18 -36.16 -9.55
N GLY A 76 -10.95 -37.00 -10.56
CA GLY A 76 -11.52 -38.33 -10.61
C GLY A 76 -12.92 -38.43 -11.20
N TYR A 77 -13.50 -37.33 -11.70
CA TYR A 77 -14.82 -37.26 -12.31
C TYR A 77 -14.76 -36.67 -13.72
N ASN A 78 -15.74 -37.09 -14.55
CA ASN A 78 -15.92 -36.47 -15.86
C ASN A 78 -16.44 -35.04 -15.66
N GLU A 79 -15.88 -34.09 -16.44
CA GLU A 79 -16.33 -32.72 -16.43
C GLU A 79 -17.80 -32.63 -16.84
N TYR A 80 -18.61 -31.90 -16.03
CA TYR A 80 -20.00 -31.64 -16.32
C TYR A 80 -20.19 -30.26 -16.87
N VAL A 81 -20.78 -30.18 -18.08
CA VAL A 81 -21.01 -28.91 -18.76
C VAL A 81 -22.49 -28.80 -19.09
N ARG A 82 -23.12 -27.69 -18.67
CA ARG A 82 -24.55 -27.43 -18.90
C ARG A 82 -24.85 -25.97 -19.09
N LEU A 83 -25.65 -25.64 -20.12
CA LEU A 83 -26.24 -24.33 -20.28
C LEU A 83 -27.31 -24.12 -19.18
N ILE A 84 -27.18 -23.04 -18.41
CA ILE A 84 -28.14 -22.67 -17.36
C ILE A 84 -28.72 -21.28 -17.63
N HIS A 85 -29.94 -21.09 -17.16
CA HIS A 85 -30.64 -19.82 -17.20
C HIS A 85 -30.91 -19.34 -15.76
N PRO A 86 -29.93 -18.66 -15.12
CA PRO A 86 -30.05 -18.22 -13.73
C PRO A 86 -31.26 -17.33 -13.46
N ALA A 87 -31.75 -16.64 -14.49
CA ALA A 87 -33.01 -15.87 -14.42
C ALA A 87 -34.26 -16.73 -14.25
N LYS A 88 -34.25 -17.99 -14.71
CA LYS A 88 -35.40 -18.91 -14.66
C LYS A 88 -35.26 -19.93 -13.54
N SER A 89 -34.05 -20.37 -13.23
CA SER A 89 -33.77 -21.35 -12.19
C SER A 89 -32.47 -21.03 -11.47
N SER A 90 -32.56 -21.00 -10.15
CA SER A 90 -31.41 -20.64 -9.26
C SER A 90 -30.84 -21.85 -8.50
N LYS A 91 -31.51 -23.02 -8.53
CA LYS A 91 -31.09 -24.21 -7.79
C LYS A 91 -30.79 -25.37 -8.74
N PHE A 92 -29.63 -26.00 -8.55
CA PHE A 92 -29.14 -27.08 -9.38
C PHE A 92 -28.67 -28.26 -8.52
N ASN A 93 -29.19 -29.45 -8.78
CA ASN A 93 -28.69 -30.70 -8.19
C ASN A 93 -27.97 -31.46 -9.29
N ILE A 94 -26.68 -31.67 -9.12
CA ILE A 94 -25.82 -32.20 -10.17
C ILE A 94 -25.10 -33.43 -9.64
N ALA A 95 -25.18 -34.52 -10.41
CA ALA A 95 -24.47 -35.77 -10.12
C ALA A 95 -23.31 -35.92 -11.11
N LEU A 96 -22.06 -35.94 -10.63
CA LEU A 96 -20.89 -36.18 -11.45
C LEU A 96 -20.67 -37.69 -11.59
N SER A 97 -20.33 -38.10 -12.81
CA SER A 97 -19.95 -39.49 -13.09
C SER A 97 -18.44 -39.64 -12.90
N PRO A 98 -18.00 -40.66 -12.12
CA PRO A 98 -16.57 -40.97 -12.00
C PRO A 98 -15.94 -41.19 -13.38
N ALA A 99 -14.72 -40.68 -13.58
CA ALA A 99 -13.92 -40.95 -14.76
C ALA A 99 -13.44 -42.42 -14.71
N THR A 100 -13.85 -43.23 -15.71
CA THR A 100 -13.52 -44.65 -15.75
C THR A 100 -12.06 -44.84 -16.12
N TYR A 101 -11.17 -44.94 -15.12
CA TYR A 101 -9.92 -45.67 -15.27
C TYR A 101 -10.11 -47.01 -14.59
N ALA A 102 -10.05 -48.09 -15.38
CA ALA A 102 -10.23 -49.46 -14.92
C ALA A 102 -9.16 -49.82 -13.89
N LEU A 103 -9.55 -49.97 -12.62
CA LEU A 103 -8.96 -50.88 -11.64
C LEU A 103 -10.02 -51.12 -10.56
N ASP A 104 -10.41 -52.39 -10.43
CA ASP A 104 -11.33 -52.87 -9.38
C ASP A 104 -10.70 -52.70 -8.00
N GLU A 105 -11.36 -51.93 -7.14
CA GLU A 105 -11.12 -52.02 -5.71
C GLU A 105 -12.37 -51.69 -4.87
N VAL A 106 -12.57 -52.47 -3.86
CA VAL A 106 -13.74 -52.47 -2.96
C VAL A 106 -13.78 -51.20 -2.13
N VAL A 107 -14.76 -50.34 -2.38
CA VAL A 107 -14.95 -49.09 -1.64
C VAL A 107 -15.68 -49.35 -0.33
N VAL A 108 -14.99 -49.23 0.79
CA VAL A 108 -15.58 -49.09 2.12
C VAL A 108 -16.05 -47.67 2.31
N LYS A 109 -17.37 -47.48 2.52
CA LYS A 109 -18.00 -46.16 2.69
C LYS A 109 -17.67 -45.58 4.08
N PRO A 110 -16.97 -44.44 4.23
CA PRO A 110 -16.88 -43.79 5.53
C PRO A 110 -18.15 -42.97 5.82
N LYS A 111 -18.65 -43.08 7.04
CA LYS A 111 -19.69 -42.20 7.59
C LYS A 111 -19.16 -40.73 7.62
N ARG A 112 -20.04 -39.75 7.35
CA ARG A 112 -19.76 -38.31 7.47
C ARG A 112 -19.23 -37.97 8.85
N GLU A 113 -17.92 -37.90 9.02
CA GLU A 113 -17.31 -37.38 10.23
C GLU A 113 -17.08 -35.87 10.12
N ARG A 114 -17.37 -35.17 11.23
CA ARG A 114 -16.99 -33.76 11.38
C ARG A 114 -15.45 -33.70 11.32
N TYR A 115 -14.87 -32.78 10.54
CA TYR A 115 -13.42 -32.60 10.45
C TYR A 115 -12.80 -32.59 11.84
N LYS A 116 -11.94 -33.53 12.13
CA LYS A 116 -11.16 -33.64 13.36
C LYS A 116 -9.71 -33.30 13.03
N LYS A 117 -9.09 -32.46 13.83
CA LYS A 117 -7.68 -32.11 13.72
C LYS A 117 -6.80 -33.17 14.40
N LYS A 118 -7.27 -33.76 15.50
CA LYS A 118 -6.57 -34.79 16.27
C LYS A 118 -6.61 -36.10 15.49
N ASP A 119 -5.47 -36.76 15.39
CA ASP A 119 -5.30 -38.05 14.73
C ASP A 119 -5.71 -38.02 13.22
N ASN A 120 -5.52 -36.86 12.57
CA ASN A 120 -5.81 -36.69 11.15
C ASN A 120 -4.53 -36.95 10.33
N PRO A 121 -4.52 -37.96 9.43
CA PRO A 121 -3.33 -38.29 8.65
C PRO A 121 -2.83 -37.12 7.78
N ALA A 122 -3.74 -36.29 7.23
CA ALA A 122 -3.36 -35.14 6.45
C ALA A 122 -2.64 -34.06 7.30
N VAL A 123 -3.05 -33.88 8.56
CA VAL A 123 -2.39 -32.94 9.47
C VAL A 123 -1.01 -33.46 9.89
N GLU A 124 -0.86 -34.78 10.12
CA GLU A 124 0.43 -35.38 10.44
C GLU A 124 1.38 -35.31 9.24
N PHE A 125 0.85 -35.55 8.04
CA PHE A 125 1.61 -35.39 6.79
C PHE A 125 2.16 -33.98 6.64
N VAL A 126 1.31 -32.95 6.83
CA VAL A 126 1.71 -31.55 6.77
C VAL A 126 2.73 -31.20 7.85
N ARG A 127 2.62 -31.73 9.06
CA ARG A 127 3.64 -31.50 10.10
C ARG A 127 5.01 -31.99 9.67
N LYS A 128 5.08 -33.16 9.04
CA LYS A 128 6.32 -33.71 8.47
C LYS A 128 6.83 -32.83 7.33
N MET A 129 5.95 -32.33 6.46
CA MET A 129 6.34 -31.34 5.44
C MET A 129 6.94 -30.08 6.05
N ILE A 130 6.38 -29.58 7.16
CA ILE A 130 6.87 -28.40 7.87
C ILE A 130 8.23 -28.68 8.55
N GLU A 131 8.42 -29.86 9.11
CA GLU A 131 9.69 -30.29 9.69
C GLU A 131 10.81 -30.33 8.65
N HIS A 132 10.52 -30.81 7.44
CA HIS A 132 11.49 -30.96 6.34
C HIS A 132 11.54 -29.78 5.36
N ARG A 133 10.80 -28.68 5.62
CA ARG A 133 10.66 -27.57 4.64
C ARG A 133 11.98 -26.87 4.32
N ASP A 134 12.89 -26.82 5.27
CA ASP A 134 14.17 -26.11 5.17
C ASP A 134 15.31 -27.01 4.68
N ASP A 135 15.17 -28.35 4.75
CA ASP A 135 16.20 -29.32 4.39
C ASP A 135 16.69 -29.18 2.94
N TYR A 136 15.82 -28.74 2.05
CA TYR A 136 16.09 -28.58 0.62
C TYR A 136 16.15 -27.11 0.18
N SER A 137 16.23 -26.19 1.13
CA SER A 137 16.23 -24.76 0.83
C SER A 137 17.51 -24.35 0.07
N PRO A 138 17.39 -23.65 -1.05
CA PRO A 138 18.56 -23.09 -1.74
C PRO A 138 19.29 -22.05 -0.89
N ASP A 139 18.62 -21.41 0.07
CA ASP A 139 19.19 -20.39 0.95
C ASP A 139 20.10 -20.96 2.05
N GLU A 140 20.09 -22.29 2.25
CA GLU A 140 21.08 -22.96 3.10
C GLU A 140 22.46 -23.02 2.46
N ARG A 141 22.55 -22.82 1.15
CA ARG A 141 23.84 -22.72 0.44
C ARG A 141 24.50 -21.38 0.66
N ASP A 142 25.82 -21.36 0.58
CA ASP A 142 26.62 -20.12 0.69
C ASP A 142 26.35 -19.16 -0.45
N PHE A 143 26.06 -19.69 -1.62
CA PHE A 143 25.79 -18.93 -2.83
C PHE A 143 24.86 -19.70 -3.78
N TRP A 144 24.00 -18.97 -4.50
CA TRP A 144 23.34 -19.42 -5.70
C TRP A 144 23.07 -18.25 -6.66
N LYS A 145 23.02 -18.56 -7.95
CA LYS A 145 22.50 -17.68 -9.00
C LYS A 145 21.55 -18.44 -9.90
N ARG A 146 20.64 -17.70 -10.56
CA ARG A 146 19.70 -18.24 -11.55
C ARG A 146 19.34 -17.16 -12.56
N ASP A 147 19.09 -17.56 -13.80
CA ASP A 147 18.54 -16.66 -14.81
C ASP A 147 17.03 -16.55 -14.61
N ARG A 148 16.51 -15.34 -14.85
CA ARG A 148 15.11 -14.96 -14.68
C ARG A 148 14.58 -14.33 -15.96
N TYR A 149 13.51 -14.89 -16.51
CA TYR A 149 12.65 -14.21 -17.47
C TYR A 149 11.33 -13.89 -16.79
N GLU A 150 10.89 -12.66 -16.83
CA GLU A 150 9.61 -12.21 -16.28
C GLU A 150 8.78 -11.52 -17.35
N LYS A 151 7.52 -11.90 -17.47
CA LYS A 151 6.52 -11.24 -18.29
C LYS A 151 5.35 -10.81 -17.41
N MET A 152 4.93 -9.55 -17.58
CA MET A 152 3.76 -9.02 -16.88
C MET A 152 2.83 -8.35 -17.87
N THR A 153 1.54 -8.69 -17.81
CA THR A 153 0.48 -8.14 -18.66
C THR A 153 -0.60 -7.52 -17.80
N PHE A 154 -0.96 -6.29 -18.08
CA PHE A 154 -2.16 -5.64 -17.55
C PHE A 154 -3.18 -5.48 -18.67
N ALA A 155 -4.44 -5.79 -18.37
CA ALA A 155 -5.53 -5.72 -19.33
C ALA A 155 -6.83 -5.24 -18.67
N ILE A 156 -7.69 -4.60 -19.45
CA ILE A 156 -9.08 -4.36 -19.05
C ILE A 156 -9.85 -5.67 -19.23
N ASN A 157 -10.49 -6.11 -18.15
CA ASN A 157 -11.25 -7.36 -18.12
C ASN A 157 -12.67 -7.19 -18.65
N ASN A 158 -13.26 -8.28 -19.19
CA ASN A 158 -14.64 -8.30 -19.70
C ASN A 158 -14.91 -7.28 -20.83
N PHE A 159 -13.98 -7.07 -21.74
CA PHE A 159 -14.17 -6.21 -22.90
C PHE A 159 -15.01 -6.92 -23.97
N ASP A 160 -16.30 -7.15 -23.67
CA ASP A 160 -17.23 -7.90 -24.51
C ASP A 160 -18.02 -7.02 -25.50
N SER A 161 -18.77 -7.67 -26.42
CA SER A 161 -19.56 -7.00 -27.45
C SER A 161 -20.68 -6.11 -26.88
N LEU A 162 -21.20 -6.37 -25.69
CA LEU A 162 -22.20 -5.54 -25.02
C LEU A 162 -21.61 -4.20 -24.56
N LYS A 163 -20.35 -4.19 -24.15
CA LYS A 163 -19.64 -2.94 -23.79
C LYS A 163 -19.33 -2.09 -25.01
N GLN A 164 -19.01 -2.74 -26.13
CA GLN A 164 -18.77 -2.04 -27.38
C GLN A 164 -19.98 -1.24 -27.87
N GLN A 165 -21.21 -1.59 -27.41
CA GLN A 165 -22.43 -0.85 -27.71
C GLN A 165 -22.61 0.42 -26.87
N LYS A 166 -21.89 0.60 -25.75
CA LYS A 166 -21.92 1.84 -24.98
C LYS A 166 -21.40 3.00 -25.83
N TRP A 167 -22.05 4.18 -25.73
CA TRP A 167 -21.75 5.36 -26.55
C TRP A 167 -20.27 5.76 -26.54
N LEU A 168 -19.58 5.57 -25.43
CA LEU A 168 -18.16 5.87 -25.29
C LEU A 168 -17.30 4.95 -26.16
N TYR A 169 -17.58 3.64 -26.16
CA TYR A 169 -16.82 2.65 -26.94
C TYR A 169 -17.20 2.61 -28.41
N ARG A 170 -18.40 3.06 -28.80
CA ARG A 170 -18.77 3.16 -30.22
C ARG A 170 -17.86 4.10 -31.00
N LYS A 171 -17.20 5.06 -30.34
CA LYS A 171 -16.20 5.94 -30.95
C LYS A 171 -14.86 5.24 -31.18
N PHE A 172 -14.58 4.13 -30.47
CA PHE A 172 -13.31 3.42 -30.49
C PHE A 172 -13.46 1.98 -31.01
N LYS A 173 -14.19 1.81 -32.14
CA LYS A 173 -14.45 0.48 -32.72
C LYS A 173 -13.17 -0.32 -33.01
N PHE A 174 -12.07 0.35 -33.34
CA PHE A 174 -10.77 -0.28 -33.61
C PHE A 174 -10.22 -1.08 -32.41
N LEU A 175 -10.66 -0.79 -31.18
CA LEU A 175 -10.23 -1.56 -29.99
C LEU A 175 -10.62 -3.03 -30.08
N THR A 176 -11.66 -3.38 -30.87
CA THR A 176 -12.06 -4.77 -31.08
C THR A 176 -10.96 -5.62 -31.72
N ASP A 177 -10.12 -4.99 -32.56
CA ASP A 177 -9.03 -5.69 -33.25
C ASP A 177 -7.91 -6.12 -32.29
N TYR A 178 -7.86 -5.48 -31.12
CA TYR A 178 -6.85 -5.73 -30.07
C TYR A 178 -7.37 -6.58 -28.91
N VAL A 179 -8.66 -6.93 -28.90
CA VAL A 179 -9.24 -7.80 -27.86
C VAL A 179 -8.71 -9.21 -28.01
N ASP A 180 -8.17 -9.73 -26.93
CA ASP A 180 -7.69 -11.11 -26.82
C ASP A 180 -8.54 -11.90 -25.83
N THR A 181 -8.26 -13.18 -25.68
CA THR A 181 -8.94 -14.03 -24.71
C THR A 181 -7.94 -14.46 -23.64
N SER A 182 -8.26 -14.21 -22.38
CA SER A 182 -7.44 -14.67 -21.27
C SER A 182 -7.32 -16.19 -21.27
N ALA A 183 -6.10 -16.70 -21.38
CA ALA A 183 -5.82 -18.13 -21.30
C ALA A 183 -6.23 -18.76 -19.94
N VAL A 184 -6.36 -17.94 -18.89
CA VAL A 184 -6.69 -18.40 -17.54
C VAL A 184 -8.17 -18.34 -17.26
N THR A 185 -8.86 -17.26 -17.69
CA THR A 185 -10.27 -17.04 -17.36
C THR A 185 -11.21 -17.25 -18.54
N GLY A 186 -10.69 -17.40 -19.77
CA GLY A 186 -11.47 -17.51 -21.01
C GLY A 186 -12.28 -16.23 -21.35
N ARG A 187 -12.04 -15.12 -20.64
CA ARG A 187 -12.74 -13.85 -20.86
C ARG A 187 -12.06 -13.01 -21.93
N PRO A 188 -12.82 -12.17 -22.66
CA PRO A 188 -12.24 -11.18 -23.53
C PRO A 188 -11.50 -10.11 -22.69
N VAL A 189 -10.23 -9.89 -23.01
CA VAL A 189 -9.35 -8.92 -22.33
C VAL A 189 -8.74 -8.00 -23.38
N LEU A 190 -8.63 -6.72 -23.02
CA LEU A 190 -7.93 -5.72 -23.80
C LEU A 190 -6.62 -5.38 -23.10
N ALA A 191 -5.50 -5.87 -23.62
CA ALA A 191 -4.19 -5.56 -23.05
C ALA A 191 -3.92 -4.05 -23.15
N ILE A 192 -3.53 -3.45 -22.03
CA ILE A 192 -3.23 -2.01 -21.93
C ILE A 192 -1.77 -1.74 -21.57
N SER A 193 -1.07 -2.74 -21.04
CA SER A 193 0.35 -2.66 -20.75
C SER A 193 0.98 -4.04 -20.73
N ASN A 194 2.19 -4.14 -21.30
CA ASN A 194 3.03 -5.32 -21.28
C ASN A 194 4.44 -4.95 -20.86
N ARG A 195 5.04 -5.79 -20.03
CA ARG A 195 6.42 -5.66 -19.56
C ARG A 195 7.14 -6.99 -19.69
N GLU A 196 8.39 -6.93 -20.12
CA GLU A 196 9.29 -8.08 -20.17
C GLU A 196 10.62 -7.71 -19.53
N LEU A 197 11.20 -8.63 -18.78
CA LEU A 197 12.45 -8.47 -18.07
C LEU A 197 13.31 -9.73 -18.22
N LEU A 198 14.58 -9.54 -18.54
CA LEU A 198 15.63 -10.56 -18.43
C LEU A 198 16.61 -10.12 -17.36
N ALA A 199 16.86 -10.97 -16.40
CA ALA A 199 17.73 -10.69 -15.27
C ALA A 199 18.44 -11.96 -14.79
N THR A 200 19.49 -11.79 -14.00
CA THR A 200 20.09 -12.85 -13.19
C THR A 200 19.90 -12.50 -11.71
N ASP A 201 19.31 -13.41 -10.96
CA ASP A 201 19.17 -13.29 -9.50
C ASP A 201 20.40 -13.92 -8.85
N TYR A 202 20.95 -13.24 -7.83
CA TYR A 202 22.09 -13.69 -7.03
C TYR A 202 21.74 -13.71 -5.55
N TYR A 203 22.20 -14.74 -4.87
CA TYR A 203 22.09 -14.88 -3.42
C TYR A 203 23.44 -15.20 -2.81
N ARG A 204 23.72 -14.64 -1.65
CA ARG A 204 24.87 -14.96 -0.81
C ARG A 204 24.43 -15.04 0.65
N LYS A 205 24.79 -16.12 1.35
CA LYS A 205 24.39 -16.36 2.75
C LYS A 205 25.16 -15.47 3.72
N SER A 206 26.47 -15.33 3.55
CA SER A 206 27.32 -14.53 4.46
C SER A 206 28.29 -13.61 3.72
N PRO A 207 28.25 -12.28 3.96
CA PRO A 207 27.15 -11.54 4.57
C PRO A 207 25.89 -11.64 3.72
N HIS A 208 24.74 -11.82 4.36
CA HIS A 208 23.47 -12.05 3.68
C HIS A 208 23.15 -10.95 2.67
N SER A 209 22.96 -11.33 1.42
CA SER A 209 22.65 -10.38 0.34
C SER A 209 21.92 -11.07 -0.81
N ARG A 210 20.89 -10.37 -1.33
CA ARG A 210 20.23 -10.73 -2.58
C ARG A 210 20.39 -9.59 -3.57
N LYS A 211 20.75 -9.91 -4.81
CA LYS A 211 20.94 -8.95 -5.90
C LYS A 211 20.21 -9.43 -7.14
N GLN A 212 19.73 -8.49 -7.94
CA GLN A 212 19.19 -8.76 -9.27
C GLN A 212 19.94 -7.92 -10.29
N TRP A 213 20.45 -8.57 -11.32
CA TRP A 213 21.14 -7.91 -12.42
C TRP A 213 20.26 -7.96 -13.67
N VAL A 214 19.68 -6.81 -14.03
CA VAL A 214 18.79 -6.66 -15.18
C VAL A 214 19.64 -6.45 -16.43
N THR A 215 19.54 -7.40 -17.36
CA THR A 215 20.25 -7.37 -18.62
C THR A 215 19.41 -6.72 -19.73
N ALA A 216 18.12 -7.03 -19.77
CA ALA A 216 17.21 -6.44 -20.75
C ALA A 216 15.83 -6.15 -20.14
N ARG A 217 15.23 -5.05 -20.58
CA ARG A 217 13.91 -4.60 -20.16
C ARG A 217 13.13 -4.06 -21.36
N ARG A 218 11.87 -4.39 -21.42
CA ARG A 218 10.91 -3.82 -22.37
C ARG A 218 9.63 -3.42 -21.64
N GLN A 219 9.03 -2.34 -22.10
CA GLN A 219 7.77 -1.84 -21.58
C GLN A 219 6.96 -1.24 -22.70
N ALA A 220 5.65 -1.51 -22.73
CA ALA A 220 4.71 -1.07 -23.76
C ALA A 220 3.37 -0.67 -23.11
N GLY A 221 2.72 0.38 -23.62
CA GLY A 221 1.33 0.74 -23.31
C GLY A 221 1.15 1.91 -22.34
N VAL A 222 0.17 1.78 -21.42
CA VAL A 222 -0.26 2.83 -20.48
C VAL A 222 0.83 3.21 -19.45
N ASP A 223 1.86 2.41 -19.36
CA ASP A 223 2.99 2.66 -18.44
C ASP A 223 3.69 4.01 -18.68
N GLU A 224 3.49 4.63 -19.83
CA GLU A 224 3.93 5.98 -20.12
C GLU A 224 3.17 7.06 -19.31
N MET A 225 2.01 6.72 -18.69
CA MET A 225 1.22 7.66 -17.88
C MET A 225 1.68 7.75 -16.42
N LEU A 226 2.32 6.71 -15.92
CA LEU A 226 2.89 6.65 -14.58
C LEU A 226 4.41 6.74 -14.68
N SER A 227 5.06 7.35 -13.71
CA SER A 227 6.52 7.27 -13.65
C SER A 227 6.96 5.81 -13.57
N GLN A 228 8.05 5.46 -14.24
CA GLN A 228 8.59 4.10 -14.22
C GLN A 228 8.75 3.60 -12.78
N GLU A 229 9.23 4.45 -11.89
CA GLU A 229 9.42 4.13 -10.47
C GLU A 229 8.10 3.93 -9.72
N GLY A 230 7.08 4.74 -9.98
CA GLY A 230 5.75 4.59 -9.37
C GLY A 230 5.09 3.28 -9.77
N MET A 231 5.24 2.86 -11.03
CA MET A 231 4.71 1.58 -11.51
C MET A 231 5.49 0.40 -10.92
N GLU A 232 6.81 0.46 -10.90
CA GLU A 232 7.64 -0.59 -10.29
C GLU A 232 7.31 -0.79 -8.81
N GLN A 233 7.05 0.30 -8.09
CA GLN A 233 6.63 0.24 -6.71
C GLN A 233 5.23 -0.37 -6.55
N ALA A 234 4.25 0.01 -7.38
CA ALA A 234 2.93 -0.59 -7.36
C ALA A 234 3.00 -2.10 -7.61
N ILE A 235 3.81 -2.53 -8.59
CA ILE A 235 4.06 -3.94 -8.88
C ILE A 235 4.74 -4.64 -7.70
N SER A 236 5.78 -4.04 -7.12
CA SER A 236 6.53 -4.62 -6.00
C SER A 236 5.69 -4.82 -4.73
N VAL A 237 4.56 -4.13 -4.63
CA VAL A 237 3.62 -4.25 -3.52
C VAL A 237 2.52 -5.27 -3.81
N THR A 238 2.08 -5.35 -5.07
CA THR A 238 0.92 -6.16 -5.46
C THR A 238 1.28 -7.54 -6.01
N MET A 239 2.41 -7.67 -6.71
CA MET A 239 2.84 -8.88 -7.40
C MET A 239 4.31 -9.24 -7.10
N THR A 240 4.64 -9.39 -5.82
CA THR A 240 5.96 -9.84 -5.38
C THR A 240 6.18 -11.31 -5.66
N ASP A 241 7.45 -11.73 -5.66
CA ASP A 241 7.80 -13.15 -5.62
C ASP A 241 7.17 -13.81 -4.38
N VAL A 242 6.58 -14.99 -4.56
CA VAL A 242 5.92 -15.73 -3.49
C VAL A 242 6.84 -16.84 -3.01
N ASP A 243 7.11 -16.88 -1.71
CA ASP A 243 7.78 -18.02 -1.10
C ASP A 243 6.76 -18.86 -0.32
N LEU A 244 6.42 -20.02 -0.87
CA LEU A 244 5.50 -20.99 -0.27
C LEU A 244 6.00 -21.48 1.11
N TYR A 245 7.31 -21.53 1.29
CA TYR A 245 7.96 -22.14 2.46
C TYR A 245 8.12 -21.14 3.62
N GLU A 246 7.88 -19.87 3.39
CA GLU A 246 7.79 -18.86 4.45
C GLU A 246 6.52 -19.03 5.30
N ASN A 247 6.57 -18.62 6.57
CA ASN A 247 5.38 -18.68 7.44
C ASN A 247 4.27 -17.75 6.97
N ASN A 248 4.63 -16.61 6.38
CA ASN A 248 3.68 -15.63 5.88
C ASN A 248 4.11 -15.13 4.50
N ILE A 249 3.20 -15.21 3.55
CA ILE A 249 3.34 -14.67 2.20
C ILE A 249 2.86 -13.22 2.20
N THR A 250 3.70 -12.28 1.79
CA THR A 250 3.33 -10.86 1.73
C THR A 250 2.75 -10.52 0.36
N LEU A 251 1.48 -10.12 0.32
CA LEU A 251 0.77 -9.68 -0.88
C LEU A 251 -0.09 -8.46 -0.52
N PHE A 252 -0.16 -7.47 -1.40
CA PHE A 252 -0.98 -6.26 -1.21
C PHE A 252 -0.74 -5.56 0.15
N THR A 253 0.50 -5.50 0.62
CA THR A 253 0.89 -4.99 1.94
C THR A 253 0.36 -5.77 3.15
N ASN A 254 -0.34 -6.88 2.94
CA ASN A 254 -0.85 -7.77 3.97
C ASN A 254 -0.07 -9.08 4.03
N LYS A 255 -0.11 -9.75 5.17
CA LYS A 255 0.51 -11.06 5.38
C LYS A 255 -0.54 -12.15 5.38
N PHE A 256 -0.38 -13.10 4.47
CA PHE A 256 -1.21 -14.28 4.30
C PHE A 256 -0.51 -15.47 4.91
N VAL A 257 -1.23 -16.26 5.68
CA VAL A 257 -0.66 -17.49 6.27
C VAL A 257 -0.38 -18.49 5.15
N SER A 258 0.88 -18.95 5.05
CA SER A 258 1.24 -20.02 4.09
C SER A 258 0.60 -21.36 4.50
N PRO A 259 0.23 -22.23 3.54
CA PRO A 259 -0.20 -23.57 3.87
C PRO A 259 0.92 -24.41 4.53
N LEU A 260 2.19 -24.06 4.38
CA LEU A 260 3.34 -24.67 5.06
C LEU A 260 3.85 -23.84 6.26
N SER A 261 3.05 -22.90 6.75
CA SER A 261 3.34 -22.16 7.98
C SER A 261 3.35 -23.08 9.20
N SER A 262 4.18 -22.80 10.18
CA SER A 262 4.12 -23.43 11.50
C SER A 262 2.74 -23.30 12.17
N LEU A 263 1.99 -22.23 11.84
CA LEU A 263 0.58 -22.06 12.25
C LEU A 263 -0.41 -22.79 11.33
N GLY A 264 0.06 -23.34 10.20
CA GLY A 264 -0.79 -23.99 9.18
C GLY A 264 -1.78 -25.01 9.77
N PRO A 265 -1.32 -25.97 10.60
CA PRO A 265 -2.20 -26.96 11.22
C PRO A 265 -3.31 -26.37 12.12
N SER A 266 -3.17 -25.11 12.55
CA SER A 266 -4.20 -24.41 13.34
C SER A 266 -5.06 -23.46 12.51
N PHE A 267 -4.59 -23.13 11.32
CA PHE A 267 -5.24 -22.17 10.43
C PHE A 267 -6.02 -22.84 9.30
N TYR A 268 -5.55 -24.01 8.82
CA TYR A 268 -6.11 -24.73 7.70
C TYR A 268 -6.69 -26.11 8.10
N LYS A 269 -7.69 -26.54 7.33
CA LYS A 269 -8.12 -27.94 7.21
C LYS A 269 -7.34 -28.54 6.05
N TYR A 270 -6.76 -29.72 6.26
CA TYR A 270 -6.01 -30.45 5.24
C TYR A 270 -6.71 -31.78 4.93
N TYR A 271 -6.65 -32.16 3.66
CA TYR A 271 -7.22 -33.38 3.14
C TYR A 271 -6.24 -34.03 2.18
N LEU A 272 -5.90 -35.31 2.42
CA LEU A 272 -5.20 -36.11 1.45
C LEU A 272 -6.22 -36.64 0.45
N MET A 273 -6.01 -36.28 -0.81
CA MET A 273 -6.83 -36.73 -1.94
C MET A 273 -6.10 -37.87 -2.67
N ASP A 274 -6.45 -38.09 -3.92
CA ASP A 274 -5.88 -39.15 -4.73
C ASP A 274 -4.41 -38.93 -5.10
N THR A 275 -3.76 -40.00 -5.49
CA THR A 275 -2.41 -40.01 -6.05
C THR A 275 -2.50 -39.74 -7.56
N LEU A 276 -1.66 -38.86 -8.04
CA LEU A 276 -1.57 -38.53 -9.47
C LEU A 276 -0.12 -38.30 -9.90
N THR A 277 0.11 -38.29 -11.22
CA THR A 277 1.46 -38.06 -11.77
C THR A 277 1.61 -36.60 -12.16
N VAL A 278 2.63 -35.92 -11.57
CA VAL A 278 3.00 -34.53 -11.91
C VAL A 278 4.42 -34.53 -12.49
N ALA A 279 4.56 -34.07 -13.74
CA ALA A 279 5.84 -34.06 -14.46
C ALA A 279 6.58 -35.41 -14.39
N GLY A 280 5.85 -36.52 -14.58
CA GLY A 280 6.41 -37.87 -14.60
C GLY A 280 6.74 -38.46 -13.22
N LYS A 281 6.40 -37.77 -12.12
CA LYS A 281 6.63 -38.24 -10.74
C LYS A 281 5.31 -38.52 -10.01
N PRO A 282 5.16 -39.63 -9.26
CA PRO A 282 3.98 -39.89 -8.47
C PRO A 282 3.90 -38.90 -7.28
N CYS A 283 2.76 -38.24 -7.16
CA CYS A 283 2.49 -37.25 -6.12
C CYS A 283 1.14 -37.52 -5.44
N VAL A 284 1.02 -37.20 -4.17
CA VAL A 284 -0.28 -37.10 -3.48
C VAL A 284 -0.79 -35.68 -3.59
N ASP A 285 -2.08 -35.51 -3.88
CA ASP A 285 -2.74 -34.21 -3.81
C ASP A 285 -3.15 -33.92 -2.37
N LEU A 286 -2.52 -32.93 -1.78
CA LEU A 286 -2.87 -32.37 -0.47
C LEU A 286 -3.68 -31.09 -0.67
N THR A 287 -4.99 -31.19 -0.47
CA THR A 287 -5.91 -30.05 -0.51
C THR A 287 -5.95 -29.33 0.83
N PHE A 288 -5.97 -28.01 0.82
CA PHE A 288 -6.04 -27.17 2.01
C PHE A 288 -7.06 -26.04 1.87
N VAL A 289 -7.75 -25.72 3.01
CA VAL A 289 -8.79 -24.68 3.07
C VAL A 289 -8.73 -24.04 4.45
N PRO A 290 -8.78 -22.70 4.58
CA PRO A 290 -8.77 -22.06 5.91
C PRO A 290 -10.00 -22.47 6.73
N PHE A 291 -9.87 -22.53 8.05
CA PHE A 291 -11.02 -22.73 8.95
C PHE A 291 -12.05 -21.60 8.80
N ASN A 292 -11.57 -20.38 8.59
CA ASN A 292 -12.38 -19.21 8.29
C ASN A 292 -12.00 -18.66 6.90
N SER A 293 -12.93 -18.72 5.97
CA SER A 293 -12.76 -18.29 4.57
C SER A 293 -12.60 -16.77 4.38
N GLU A 294 -12.93 -15.97 5.39
CA GLU A 294 -12.74 -14.54 5.39
C GLU A 294 -11.33 -14.11 5.83
N SER A 295 -10.55 -15.02 6.44
CA SER A 295 -9.19 -14.75 6.92
C SER A 295 -8.17 -14.70 5.77
N PHE A 296 -7.06 -14.00 6.00
CA PHE A 296 -5.96 -13.88 5.03
C PHE A 296 -5.16 -15.18 4.93
N GLY A 297 -5.60 -16.03 4.05
CA GLY A 297 -5.01 -17.31 3.70
C GLY A 297 -5.45 -17.75 2.32
N PHE A 298 -5.12 -18.96 1.96
CA PHE A 298 -5.36 -19.52 0.63
C PHE A 298 -6.22 -20.77 0.68
N THR A 299 -6.84 -21.13 -0.43
CA THR A 299 -7.37 -22.46 -0.72
C THR A 299 -6.58 -23.04 -1.86
N GLY A 300 -6.39 -24.36 -1.91
CA GLY A 300 -5.71 -24.94 -3.06
C GLY A 300 -5.15 -26.33 -2.83
N HIS A 301 -4.14 -26.65 -3.62
CA HIS A 301 -3.56 -27.96 -3.74
C HIS A 301 -2.04 -27.90 -3.66
N LEU A 302 -1.43 -28.78 -2.89
CA LEU A 302 -0.02 -29.07 -2.92
C LEU A 302 0.17 -30.50 -3.43
N TYR A 303 0.88 -30.61 -4.54
CA TYR A 303 1.22 -31.91 -5.13
C TYR A 303 2.60 -32.32 -4.56
N VAL A 304 2.56 -33.26 -3.64
CA VAL A 304 3.73 -33.69 -2.83
C VAL A 304 4.20 -35.06 -3.31
N MET A 305 5.50 -35.20 -3.52
CA MET A 305 6.07 -36.47 -3.96
C MET A 305 5.82 -37.57 -2.95
N LEU A 306 5.50 -38.77 -3.47
CA LEU A 306 5.30 -39.99 -2.67
C LEU A 306 6.61 -40.67 -2.32
N ASP A 307 7.47 -39.91 -1.64
CA ASP A 307 8.71 -40.39 -1.07
C ASP A 307 8.90 -39.80 0.35
N SER A 308 9.91 -40.23 1.06
CA SER A 308 10.19 -39.77 2.43
C SER A 308 10.67 -38.30 2.51
N THR A 309 10.74 -37.61 1.39
CA THR A 309 11.28 -36.23 1.33
C THR A 309 10.23 -35.15 1.49
N TYR A 310 8.94 -35.50 1.36
CA TYR A 310 7.81 -34.55 1.46
C TYR A 310 7.92 -33.33 0.52
N PHE A 311 8.58 -33.51 -0.62
CA PHE A 311 8.89 -32.44 -1.55
C PHE A 311 7.66 -32.00 -2.34
N VAL A 312 7.38 -30.69 -2.37
CA VAL A 312 6.29 -30.12 -3.18
C VAL A 312 6.76 -29.98 -4.62
N LYS A 313 6.15 -30.75 -5.55
CA LYS A 313 6.44 -30.66 -6.98
C LYS A 313 5.69 -29.52 -7.65
N ARG A 314 4.45 -29.26 -7.20
CA ARG A 314 3.61 -28.18 -7.70
C ARG A 314 2.73 -27.64 -6.57
N ALA A 315 2.54 -26.34 -6.56
CA ALA A 315 1.58 -25.67 -5.67
C ALA A 315 0.59 -24.85 -6.50
N VAL A 316 -0.69 -24.93 -6.15
CA VAL A 316 -1.76 -24.10 -6.70
C VAL A 316 -2.49 -23.47 -5.52
N MET A 317 -2.42 -22.16 -5.40
CA MET A 317 -3.02 -21.40 -4.32
C MET A 317 -3.99 -20.37 -4.88
N ASN A 318 -5.20 -20.32 -4.34
CA ASN A 318 -6.23 -19.36 -4.74
C ASN A 318 -6.70 -18.58 -3.51
N PHE A 319 -7.17 -17.36 -3.71
CA PHE A 319 -7.89 -16.67 -2.65
C PHE A 319 -9.26 -17.30 -2.42
N PRO A 320 -9.66 -17.50 -1.14
CA PRO A 320 -11.04 -17.87 -0.82
C PRO A 320 -12.01 -16.82 -1.35
N GLN A 321 -13.12 -17.23 -1.94
CA GLN A 321 -14.12 -16.28 -2.50
C GLN A 321 -14.70 -15.28 -1.50
N LYS A 322 -14.70 -15.65 -0.22
CA LYS A 322 -15.25 -14.82 0.85
C LYS A 322 -14.17 -14.03 1.60
N ILE A 323 -12.94 -14.06 1.12
CA ILE A 323 -11.83 -13.35 1.78
C ILE A 323 -12.19 -11.88 2.03
N ASN A 324 -11.86 -11.38 3.20
CA ASN A 324 -12.06 -9.98 3.54
C ASN A 324 -10.93 -9.11 2.98
N LEU A 325 -10.79 -9.13 1.67
CA LEU A 325 -9.84 -8.35 0.89
C LEU A 325 -10.60 -7.45 -0.07
N ASN A 326 -10.15 -6.21 -0.24
CA ASN A 326 -10.80 -5.24 -1.13
C ASN A 326 -10.20 -5.32 -2.53
N PHE A 327 -11.00 -4.90 -3.49
CA PHE A 327 -10.59 -4.67 -4.87
C PHE A 327 -10.08 -5.90 -5.60
N VAL A 328 -9.78 -7.01 -4.94
CA VAL A 328 -9.31 -8.26 -5.54
C VAL A 328 -10.47 -9.26 -5.59
N ASP A 329 -10.95 -9.54 -6.81
CA ASP A 329 -12.04 -10.49 -7.03
C ASP A 329 -11.51 -11.92 -7.18
N TYR A 330 -10.31 -12.04 -7.71
CA TYR A 330 -9.69 -13.32 -8.03
C TYR A 330 -8.18 -13.22 -7.90
N MET A 331 -7.57 -14.26 -7.32
CA MET A 331 -6.13 -14.44 -7.36
C MET A 331 -5.81 -15.93 -7.40
N LYS A 332 -4.89 -16.29 -8.28
CA LYS A 332 -4.32 -17.63 -8.42
C LYS A 332 -2.82 -17.51 -8.50
N ILE A 333 -2.14 -18.34 -7.73
CA ILE A 333 -0.69 -18.50 -7.73
C ILE A 333 -0.40 -19.95 -8.08
N GLU A 334 0.42 -20.17 -9.08
CA GLU A 334 0.91 -21.48 -9.46
C GLU A 334 2.42 -21.49 -9.43
N GLN A 335 3.00 -22.48 -8.77
CA GLN A 335 4.44 -22.67 -8.70
C GLN A 335 4.79 -24.11 -9.05
N ASN A 336 5.81 -24.30 -9.87
CA ASN A 336 6.36 -25.60 -10.19
C ASN A 336 7.82 -25.65 -9.73
N PHE A 337 8.14 -26.72 -9.06
CA PHE A 337 9.47 -26.93 -8.45
C PHE A 337 10.13 -28.17 -9.05
N ASP A 338 11.46 -28.19 -9.01
CA ASP A 338 12.27 -29.37 -9.25
C ASP A 338 13.40 -29.46 -8.22
N ARG A 339 14.16 -30.53 -8.31
CA ARG A 339 15.35 -30.77 -7.51
C ARG A 339 16.59 -30.80 -8.37
N ALA A 340 17.65 -30.16 -7.89
CA ALA A 340 18.98 -30.41 -8.38
C ALA A 340 19.45 -31.85 -8.03
N GLU A 341 20.55 -32.29 -8.62
CA GLU A 341 21.11 -33.61 -8.36
C GLU A 341 21.44 -33.85 -6.87
N ASP A 342 21.80 -32.81 -6.15
CA ASP A 342 22.09 -32.82 -4.73
C ASP A 342 20.85 -32.66 -3.81
N GLY A 343 19.68 -32.65 -4.39
CA GLY A 343 18.40 -32.51 -3.68
C GLY A 343 17.92 -31.08 -3.46
N THR A 344 18.73 -30.05 -3.77
CA THR A 344 18.35 -28.62 -3.57
C THR A 344 17.11 -28.27 -4.37
N ARG A 345 16.15 -27.61 -3.72
CA ARG A 345 14.91 -27.14 -4.33
C ARG A 345 15.16 -26.02 -5.33
N GLN A 346 14.60 -26.17 -6.51
CA GLN A 346 14.64 -25.16 -7.57
C GLN A 346 13.21 -24.77 -7.96
N LEU A 347 12.87 -23.48 -7.90
CA LEU A 347 11.63 -22.96 -8.46
C LEU A 347 11.83 -22.83 -9.97
N LEU A 348 11.06 -23.57 -10.77
CA LEU A 348 11.15 -23.52 -12.23
C LEU A 348 10.36 -22.36 -12.82
N ASN A 349 9.14 -22.17 -12.34
CA ASN A 349 8.30 -21.06 -12.75
C ASN A 349 7.27 -20.71 -11.67
N GLU A 350 6.83 -19.47 -11.74
CA GLU A 350 5.74 -18.90 -10.95
C GLU A 350 4.78 -18.15 -11.88
N SER A 351 3.49 -18.40 -11.76
CA SER A 351 2.44 -17.65 -12.44
C SER A 351 1.48 -17.08 -11.42
N ILE A 352 1.33 -15.76 -11.42
CA ILE A 352 0.37 -15.04 -10.57
C ILE A 352 -0.65 -14.37 -11.47
N THR A 353 -1.92 -14.75 -11.32
CA THR A 353 -3.04 -14.12 -12.03
C THR A 353 -3.96 -13.46 -11.02
N THR A 354 -4.30 -12.21 -11.23
CA THR A 354 -5.23 -11.49 -10.35
C THR A 354 -6.19 -10.63 -11.16
N GLU A 355 -7.39 -10.45 -10.64
CA GLU A 355 -8.40 -9.53 -11.16
C GLU A 355 -8.77 -8.51 -10.09
N PHE A 356 -8.65 -7.24 -10.45
CA PHE A 356 -8.98 -6.11 -9.59
C PHE A 356 -10.26 -5.46 -10.06
N LYS A 357 -11.12 -5.05 -9.11
CA LYS A 357 -12.30 -4.23 -9.36
C LYS A 357 -12.46 -3.17 -8.29
N LEU A 358 -12.47 -1.92 -8.68
CA LEU A 358 -12.73 -0.79 -7.77
C LEU A 358 -14.18 -0.78 -7.31
N VAL A 359 -15.11 -1.05 -8.21
CA VAL A 359 -16.55 -1.09 -7.95
C VAL A 359 -17.12 -2.41 -8.48
N ASP A 360 -18.02 -3.05 -7.76
CA ASP A 360 -18.51 -4.40 -8.05
C ASP A 360 -19.09 -4.58 -9.48
N ASN A 361 -19.64 -3.52 -10.08
CA ASN A 361 -20.21 -3.54 -11.43
C ASN A 361 -19.34 -2.82 -12.47
N SER A 362 -18.10 -2.46 -12.13
CA SER A 362 -17.16 -1.83 -13.07
C SER A 362 -16.38 -2.86 -13.87
N ASP A 363 -15.74 -2.36 -14.92
CA ASP A 363 -14.70 -3.10 -15.62
C ASP A 363 -13.53 -3.31 -14.65
N GLY A 364 -13.02 -4.54 -14.61
CA GLY A 364 -11.87 -4.86 -13.78
C GLY A 364 -10.56 -4.69 -14.54
N ILE A 365 -9.49 -4.68 -13.80
CA ILE A 365 -8.14 -4.82 -14.33
C ILE A 365 -7.70 -6.27 -14.11
N TYR A 366 -7.35 -6.92 -15.18
CA TYR A 366 -6.67 -8.20 -15.17
C TYR A 366 -5.17 -7.95 -15.13
N ALA A 367 -4.47 -8.63 -14.26
CA ALA A 367 -3.01 -8.61 -14.23
C ALA A 367 -2.48 -10.04 -14.14
N LYS A 368 -1.51 -10.36 -14.98
CA LYS A 368 -0.83 -11.65 -14.98
C LYS A 368 0.67 -11.43 -14.98
N ARG A 369 1.37 -12.16 -14.11
CA ARG A 369 2.82 -12.19 -14.01
C ARG A 369 3.28 -13.63 -14.14
N ASP A 370 4.10 -13.91 -15.14
CA ASP A 370 4.76 -15.19 -15.35
C ASP A 370 6.27 -14.97 -15.16
N VAL A 371 6.88 -15.79 -14.33
CA VAL A 371 8.33 -15.80 -14.08
C VAL A 371 8.86 -17.19 -14.34
N TYR A 372 9.94 -17.27 -15.10
CA TYR A 372 10.65 -18.51 -15.40
C TYR A 372 12.08 -18.41 -14.93
N TYR A 373 12.54 -19.46 -14.26
CA TYR A 373 13.88 -19.55 -13.72
C TYR A 373 14.64 -20.72 -14.36
N ARG A 374 15.90 -20.47 -14.71
CA ARG A 374 16.77 -21.47 -15.36
C ARG A 374 18.22 -21.28 -14.92
N ASN A 375 19.08 -22.20 -15.35
CA ASN A 375 20.53 -22.10 -15.21
C ASN A 375 20.96 -21.82 -13.78
N TYR A 376 20.43 -22.61 -12.84
CA TYR A 376 20.87 -22.55 -11.45
C TYR A 376 22.34 -22.93 -11.35
N GLN A 377 23.12 -22.12 -10.66
CA GLN A 377 24.53 -22.36 -10.37
C GLN A 377 24.80 -22.01 -8.92
N TYR A 378 25.71 -22.75 -8.29
CA TYR A 378 25.99 -22.67 -6.86
C TYR A 378 27.40 -22.15 -6.57
N GLU A 379 28.14 -21.75 -7.60
CA GLU A 379 29.44 -21.12 -7.46
C GLU A 379 29.41 -19.69 -8.02
N PRO A 380 30.03 -18.72 -7.34
CA PRO A 380 30.06 -17.33 -7.78
C PRO A 380 30.99 -17.17 -9.01
N ASP A 381 30.53 -16.39 -9.97
CA ASP A 381 31.31 -15.91 -11.10
C ASP A 381 31.75 -14.43 -10.91
N ASP A 382 32.56 -13.93 -11.84
CA ASP A 382 33.02 -12.52 -11.78
C ASP A 382 31.88 -11.50 -11.78
N LYS A 383 30.76 -11.81 -12.47
CA LYS A 383 29.59 -10.92 -12.52
C LYS A 383 28.87 -10.90 -11.18
N ALA A 384 28.78 -12.04 -10.49
CA ALA A 384 28.25 -12.11 -9.13
C ALA A 384 29.11 -11.30 -8.14
N LEU A 385 30.43 -11.45 -8.22
CA LEU A 385 31.35 -10.66 -7.37
C LEU A 385 31.20 -9.15 -7.60
N GLN A 386 31.03 -8.73 -8.86
CA GLN A 386 30.74 -7.34 -9.18
C GLN A 386 29.39 -6.90 -8.61
N ALA A 387 28.34 -7.73 -8.72
CA ALA A 387 27.02 -7.42 -8.21
C ALA A 387 27.03 -7.16 -6.70
N PHE A 388 27.76 -8.00 -5.94
CA PHE A 388 27.85 -7.85 -4.49
C PHE A 388 28.72 -6.69 -4.01
N ARG A 389 29.58 -6.12 -4.87
CA ARG A 389 30.31 -4.88 -4.57
C ARG A 389 29.44 -3.63 -4.71
N LYS A 390 28.39 -3.69 -5.53
CA LYS A 390 27.49 -2.55 -5.73
C LYS A 390 26.51 -2.42 -4.57
N PRO A 391 26.19 -1.21 -4.11
CA PRO A 391 25.25 -1.01 -3.02
C PRO A 391 23.80 -1.29 -3.43
N GLU A 392 23.42 -1.12 -4.69
CA GLU A 392 22.08 -1.31 -5.22
C GLU A 392 21.64 -2.78 -5.12
N LYS A 393 20.37 -3.02 -4.80
CA LYS A 393 19.76 -4.36 -4.83
C LYS A 393 19.42 -4.80 -6.24
N VAL A 394 18.95 -3.88 -7.07
CA VAL A 394 18.67 -4.07 -8.49
C VAL A 394 19.69 -3.26 -9.28
N ILE A 395 20.45 -3.93 -10.12
CA ILE A 395 21.50 -3.37 -10.96
C ILE A 395 21.01 -3.48 -12.39
N GLU A 396 20.90 -2.37 -13.09
CA GLU A 396 20.44 -2.33 -14.49
C GLU A 396 21.59 -1.99 -15.42
N GLU A 397 21.72 -2.73 -16.51
CA GLU A 397 22.69 -2.42 -17.56
C GLU A 397 22.22 -1.19 -18.34
N THR A 398 23.16 -0.33 -18.73
CA THR A 398 22.85 0.92 -19.45
C THR A 398 22.14 0.63 -20.79
N SER A 399 22.40 -0.53 -21.41
CA SER A 399 21.80 -1.00 -22.64
C SER A 399 20.45 -1.71 -22.46
N ALA A 400 19.98 -1.89 -21.25
CA ALA A 400 18.85 -2.78 -20.95
C ALA A 400 17.55 -2.46 -21.71
N SER A 401 17.29 -1.21 -22.04
CA SER A 401 16.09 -0.78 -22.78
C SER A 401 16.26 -0.72 -24.31
N GLY A 402 17.42 -1.06 -24.84
CA GLY A 402 17.79 -0.85 -26.27
C GLY A 402 17.67 -2.07 -27.19
N TYR A 403 17.16 -3.20 -26.70
CA TYR A 403 17.14 -4.45 -27.46
C TYR A 403 15.99 -4.50 -28.49
N SER A 404 16.29 -5.12 -29.67
CA SER A 404 15.35 -5.29 -30.78
C SER A 404 14.30 -6.37 -30.49
N GLU A 405 13.21 -6.40 -31.28
CA GLU A 405 12.20 -7.46 -31.22
C GLU A 405 12.80 -8.85 -31.47
N ALA A 406 13.71 -8.97 -32.42
CA ALA A 406 14.39 -10.23 -32.70
C ALA A 406 15.17 -10.78 -31.50
N TYR A 407 15.75 -9.90 -30.69
CA TYR A 407 16.41 -10.32 -29.46
C TYR A 407 15.40 -10.86 -28.46
N TRP A 408 14.24 -10.20 -28.30
CA TRP A 408 13.18 -10.65 -27.43
C TRP A 408 12.60 -11.98 -27.90
N ASP A 409 12.32 -12.14 -29.20
CA ASP A 409 11.80 -13.39 -29.76
C ASP A 409 12.74 -14.59 -29.49
N ALA A 410 14.07 -14.35 -29.54
CA ALA A 410 15.06 -15.39 -29.23
C ALA A 410 15.17 -15.75 -27.74
N ASN A 411 14.80 -14.83 -26.83
CA ASN A 411 14.99 -15.01 -25.38
C ASN A 411 13.68 -15.23 -24.60
N ARG A 412 12.53 -15.08 -25.25
CA ARG A 412 11.23 -15.33 -24.62
C ARG A 412 11.08 -16.78 -24.22
N GLN A 413 10.46 -16.98 -23.06
CA GLN A 413 10.10 -18.29 -22.52
C GLN A 413 8.61 -18.61 -22.71
N VAL A 414 7.83 -17.65 -23.18
CA VAL A 414 6.37 -17.72 -23.40
C VAL A 414 6.04 -17.13 -24.76
N GLU A 415 5.12 -17.74 -25.48
CA GLU A 415 4.57 -17.14 -26.69
C GLU A 415 3.80 -15.85 -26.34
N VAL A 416 4.03 -14.83 -27.13
CA VAL A 416 3.35 -13.53 -27.00
C VAL A 416 2.44 -13.36 -28.20
N SER A 417 1.16 -13.05 -27.95
CA SER A 417 0.24 -12.82 -29.05
C SER A 417 0.60 -11.55 -29.84
N LYS A 418 0.32 -11.53 -31.13
CA LYS A 418 0.51 -10.33 -31.96
C LYS A 418 -0.28 -9.13 -31.46
N LYS A 419 -1.37 -9.37 -30.74
CA LYS A 419 -2.21 -8.32 -30.12
C LYS A 419 -1.51 -7.70 -28.91
N GLU A 420 -0.85 -8.52 -28.10
CA GLU A 420 -0.05 -8.03 -26.96
C GLU A 420 1.15 -7.18 -27.42
N THR A 421 1.81 -7.54 -28.53
CA THR A 421 2.94 -6.76 -29.08
C THR A 421 2.49 -5.46 -29.75
N SER A 422 1.21 -5.30 -30.02
CA SER A 422 0.63 -4.13 -30.71
C SER A 422 0.02 -3.10 -29.76
N VAL A 423 0.20 -3.24 -28.44
CA VAL A 423 -0.36 -2.32 -27.43
C VAL A 423 0.08 -0.88 -27.68
N ASP A 424 1.33 -0.63 -28.06
CA ASP A 424 1.82 0.73 -28.35
C ASP A 424 1.09 1.39 -29.51
N LYS A 425 0.83 0.61 -30.60
CA LYS A 425 0.07 1.08 -31.75
C LYS A 425 -1.37 1.44 -31.36
N MET A 426 -1.99 0.59 -30.56
CA MET A 426 -3.35 0.82 -30.04
C MET A 426 -3.40 2.10 -29.19
N MET A 427 -2.45 2.29 -28.28
CA MET A 427 -2.41 3.50 -27.43
C MET A 427 -2.13 4.76 -28.24
N ALA A 428 -1.24 4.72 -29.23
CA ALA A 428 -1.01 5.82 -30.14
C ALA A 428 -2.29 6.22 -30.92
N GLN A 429 -3.04 5.23 -31.37
CA GLN A 429 -4.32 5.45 -32.06
C GLN A 429 -5.37 6.00 -31.09
N LEU A 430 -5.48 5.51 -29.85
CA LEU A 430 -6.37 6.07 -28.81
C LEU A 430 -6.09 7.55 -28.55
N ARG A 431 -4.82 7.91 -28.41
CA ARG A 431 -4.39 9.30 -28.14
C ARG A 431 -4.67 10.25 -29.31
N SER A 432 -4.87 9.75 -30.52
CA SER A 432 -5.28 10.57 -31.65
C SER A 432 -6.73 11.08 -31.53
N TYR A 433 -7.55 10.50 -30.65
CA TYR A 433 -8.92 10.92 -30.43
C TYR A 433 -9.00 12.05 -29.36
N PRO A 434 -9.53 13.24 -29.70
CA PRO A 434 -9.55 14.37 -28.77
C PRO A 434 -10.24 14.08 -27.42
N VAL A 435 -11.31 13.27 -27.45
CA VAL A 435 -12.04 12.91 -26.21
C VAL A 435 -11.14 12.13 -25.27
N TYR A 436 -10.40 11.14 -25.77
CA TYR A 436 -9.47 10.35 -24.96
C TYR A 436 -8.33 11.23 -24.44
N PHE A 437 -7.71 11.99 -25.34
CA PHE A 437 -6.59 12.88 -25.03
C PHE A 437 -6.92 13.87 -23.89
N TRP A 438 -8.07 14.55 -23.95
CA TRP A 438 -8.46 15.49 -22.89
C TRP A 438 -8.87 14.78 -21.60
N THR A 439 -9.54 13.63 -21.68
CA THR A 439 -9.91 12.83 -20.50
C THR A 439 -8.66 12.35 -19.77
N GLU A 440 -7.67 11.83 -20.48
CA GLU A 440 -6.38 11.41 -19.94
C GLU A 440 -5.69 12.57 -19.20
N LYS A 441 -5.63 13.76 -19.82
CA LYS A 441 -5.04 14.96 -19.20
C LYS A 441 -5.76 15.40 -17.94
N VAL A 442 -7.08 15.48 -17.98
CA VAL A 442 -7.88 15.90 -16.82
C VAL A 442 -7.70 14.91 -15.67
N LEU A 443 -7.79 13.62 -15.94
CA LEU A 443 -7.56 12.59 -14.92
C LEU A 443 -6.15 12.68 -14.34
N LYS A 444 -5.12 12.85 -15.18
CA LYS A 444 -3.74 13.02 -14.71
C LYS A 444 -3.60 14.21 -13.75
N VAL A 445 -4.17 15.36 -14.10
CA VAL A 445 -4.16 16.55 -13.22
C VAL A 445 -4.94 16.32 -11.92
N LEU A 446 -6.10 15.64 -11.98
CA LEU A 446 -6.88 15.30 -10.79
C LEU A 446 -6.12 14.38 -9.82
N PHE A 447 -5.40 13.38 -10.35
CA PHE A 447 -4.63 12.44 -9.53
C PHE A 447 -3.32 13.03 -9.03
N THR A 448 -2.57 13.75 -9.88
CA THR A 448 -1.26 14.27 -9.51
C THR A 448 -1.33 15.63 -8.81
N GLY A 449 -2.37 16.40 -9.07
CA GLY A 449 -2.49 17.78 -8.63
C GLY A 449 -1.64 18.78 -9.44
N TYR A 450 -1.02 18.34 -10.55
CA TYR A 450 -0.07 19.15 -11.33
C TYR A 450 -0.39 19.15 -12.83
N ILE A 451 -0.08 20.29 -13.46
CA ILE A 451 -0.14 20.47 -14.91
C ILE A 451 1.29 20.43 -15.45
N PRO A 452 1.66 19.45 -16.29
CA PRO A 452 2.96 19.42 -16.94
C PRO A 452 3.06 20.50 -18.03
N ALA A 453 4.22 21.14 -18.14
CA ALA A 453 4.47 22.21 -19.13
C ALA A 453 5.93 22.18 -19.61
N PRO A 454 6.25 22.53 -20.86
CA PRO A 454 5.32 22.76 -21.98
C PRO A 454 4.86 21.45 -22.63
N LYS A 455 5.64 20.35 -22.48
CA LYS A 455 5.36 19.01 -23.04
C LYS A 455 4.96 18.02 -21.93
N GLU A 456 4.10 17.09 -22.26
CA GLU A 456 3.59 16.14 -21.28
C GLU A 456 4.57 15.00 -20.97
N LYS A 457 5.29 14.48 -21.98
CA LYS A 457 6.24 13.37 -21.82
C LYS A 457 7.56 13.81 -21.19
N GLU A 458 7.98 15.04 -21.44
CA GLU A 458 9.23 15.62 -20.98
C GLU A 458 8.97 17.04 -20.42
N PRO A 459 8.18 17.13 -19.34
CA PRO A 459 7.82 18.43 -18.80
C PRO A 459 9.05 19.11 -18.19
N LEU A 460 9.32 20.34 -18.59
CA LEU A 460 10.36 21.14 -17.95
C LEU A 460 9.90 21.67 -16.58
N PHE A 461 8.55 21.87 -16.45
CA PHE A 461 7.93 22.42 -15.27
C PHE A 461 6.64 21.66 -14.94
N TYR A 462 6.33 21.58 -13.64
CA TYR A 462 5.00 21.23 -13.13
C TYR A 462 4.38 22.45 -12.47
N ILE A 463 3.19 22.87 -12.95
CA ILE A 463 2.39 23.96 -12.38
C ILE A 463 1.39 23.35 -11.41
N GLY A 464 1.32 23.85 -10.20
CA GLY A 464 0.45 23.34 -9.14
C GLY A 464 1.09 23.52 -7.77
N MET A 465 0.55 22.99 -6.73
CA MET A 465 -0.44 21.94 -6.52
C MET A 465 -1.87 22.47 -6.58
N MET A 466 -2.74 21.94 -7.40
CA MET A 466 -4.08 22.48 -7.65
C MET A 466 -4.99 22.48 -6.42
N ASN A 467 -4.91 21.46 -5.54
CA ASN A 467 -5.71 21.37 -4.32
C ASN A 467 -5.31 22.38 -3.23
N THR A 468 -4.26 23.19 -3.46
CA THR A 468 -3.81 24.25 -2.55
C THR A 468 -4.00 25.64 -3.14
N THR A 469 -4.60 25.74 -4.32
CA THR A 469 -4.79 27.04 -5.01
C THR A 469 -5.72 27.96 -4.24
N ILE A 470 -6.77 27.41 -3.65
CA ILE A 470 -7.73 28.15 -2.84
C ILE A 470 -7.80 27.49 -1.47
N SER A 471 -7.48 28.26 -0.44
CA SER A 471 -7.55 27.85 0.96
C SER A 471 -8.02 29.00 1.83
N GLY A 472 -8.03 28.83 3.15
CA GLY A 472 -8.35 29.93 4.06
C GLY A 472 -8.15 29.55 5.51
N ASN A 473 -7.86 30.55 6.31
CA ASN A 473 -7.74 30.42 7.77
C ASN A 473 -8.21 31.72 8.47
N THR A 474 -8.24 31.71 9.78
CA THR A 474 -8.76 32.82 10.59
C THR A 474 -7.94 34.09 10.43
N LEU A 475 -6.64 34.01 10.18
CA LEU A 475 -5.73 35.17 10.05
C LEU A 475 -5.82 35.78 8.65
N GLU A 476 -5.80 34.96 7.60
CA GLU A 476 -5.71 35.42 6.20
C GLU A 476 -7.06 35.61 5.52
N GLY A 477 -8.14 35.01 6.08
CA GLY A 477 -9.42 34.90 5.40
C GLY A 477 -9.31 33.95 4.21
N VAL A 478 -9.74 34.35 3.03
CA VAL A 478 -9.48 33.61 1.79
C VAL A 478 -8.03 33.78 1.40
N ARG A 479 -7.40 32.71 0.95
CA ARG A 479 -6.01 32.66 0.48
C ARG A 479 -5.98 32.08 -0.93
N LEU A 480 -5.36 32.78 -1.85
CA LEU A 480 -5.04 32.30 -3.19
C LEU A 480 -3.56 31.99 -3.27
N ARG A 481 -3.23 30.87 -3.87
CA ARG A 481 -1.85 30.40 -4.04
C ARG A 481 -1.61 29.92 -5.46
N ALA A 482 -0.46 30.26 -6.03
CA ALA A 482 0.04 29.75 -7.29
C ALA A 482 1.50 29.33 -7.13
N GLY A 483 1.87 28.19 -7.71
CA GLY A 483 3.24 27.66 -7.57
C GLY A 483 3.57 26.61 -8.61
N GLY A 484 4.76 26.03 -8.45
CA GLY A 484 5.25 24.97 -9.33
C GLY A 484 6.64 24.50 -8.96
N MET A 485 7.17 23.61 -9.80
CA MET A 485 8.51 23.04 -9.65
C MET A 485 9.11 22.68 -11.00
N THR A 486 10.44 22.67 -11.08
CA THR A 486 11.19 22.16 -12.23
C THR A 486 11.35 20.65 -12.16
N THR A 487 11.74 20.03 -13.26
CA THR A 487 11.99 18.60 -13.37
C THR A 487 13.43 18.32 -13.82
N ALA A 488 13.82 17.05 -13.81
CA ALA A 488 15.12 16.62 -14.31
C ALA A 488 15.29 16.82 -15.84
N TRP A 489 14.20 16.97 -16.59
CA TRP A 489 14.23 17.30 -18.01
C TRP A 489 14.77 18.71 -18.27
N LEU A 490 14.56 19.64 -17.34
CA LEU A 490 15.20 20.96 -17.41
C LEU A 490 16.66 20.87 -17.01
N ASN A 491 16.95 20.26 -15.88
CA ASN A 491 18.30 20.00 -15.41
C ASN A 491 18.28 18.80 -14.44
N PRO A 492 19.05 17.71 -14.71
CA PRO A 492 19.01 16.50 -13.90
C PRO A 492 19.69 16.64 -12.51
N HIS A 493 20.36 17.76 -12.26
CA HIS A 493 21.04 18.03 -11.00
C HIS A 493 20.46 19.23 -10.23
N LEU A 494 19.80 20.17 -10.91
CA LEU A 494 19.34 21.42 -10.30
C LEU A 494 17.81 21.53 -10.38
N PHE A 495 17.16 21.64 -9.22
CA PHE A 495 15.71 21.67 -9.08
C PHE A 495 15.28 22.94 -8.37
N GLY A 496 14.29 23.62 -8.93
CA GLY A 496 13.62 24.76 -8.33
C GLY A 496 12.20 24.42 -7.93
N ARG A 497 11.75 24.90 -6.77
CA ARG A 497 10.35 24.80 -6.34
C ARG A 497 9.93 26.09 -5.66
N GLY A 498 8.69 26.51 -5.87
CA GLY A 498 8.21 27.70 -5.20
C GLY A 498 6.73 27.94 -5.37
N TYR A 499 6.23 28.85 -4.55
CA TYR A 499 4.88 29.40 -4.69
C TYR A 499 4.81 30.83 -4.17
N MET A 500 3.81 31.54 -4.63
CA MET A 500 3.34 32.80 -4.06
C MET A 500 1.89 32.64 -3.60
N ALA A 501 1.55 33.26 -2.47
CA ALA A 501 0.21 33.26 -1.91
C ALA A 501 -0.18 34.65 -1.40
N TYR A 502 -1.46 34.99 -1.48
CA TYR A 502 -2.01 36.24 -0.99
C TYR A 502 -3.21 35.97 -0.09
N GLY A 503 -3.20 36.53 1.11
CA GLY A 503 -4.29 36.50 2.07
C GLY A 503 -5.13 37.77 1.95
N PHE A 504 -6.44 37.61 1.75
CA PHE A 504 -7.34 38.76 1.52
C PHE A 504 -7.71 39.52 2.78
N ARG A 505 -7.52 38.96 3.97
CA ARG A 505 -7.81 39.64 5.25
C ARG A 505 -6.60 40.35 5.81
N ASP A 506 -5.43 39.73 5.77
CA ASP A 506 -4.19 40.29 6.29
C ASP A 506 -3.41 41.12 5.27
N HIS A 507 -3.85 41.13 4.00
CA HIS A 507 -3.26 41.87 2.87
C HIS A 507 -1.76 41.63 2.71
N ARG A 508 -1.25 40.40 2.99
CA ARG A 508 0.17 40.06 2.91
C ARG A 508 0.43 39.06 1.78
N VAL A 509 1.51 39.32 1.06
CA VAL A 509 2.12 38.36 0.13
C VAL A 509 3.03 37.43 0.93
N LYS A 510 2.89 36.16 0.66
CA LYS A 510 3.64 35.06 1.27
C LYS A 510 4.22 34.17 0.19
N GLY A 511 5.21 33.36 0.52
CA GLY A 511 5.78 32.46 -0.48
C GLY A 511 6.88 31.56 0.01
N LEU A 512 7.23 30.65 -0.87
CA LEU A 512 8.34 29.71 -0.77
C LEU A 512 9.19 29.83 -2.03
N ALA A 513 10.49 29.87 -1.85
CA ALA A 513 11.47 29.65 -2.91
C ALA A 513 12.47 28.59 -2.43
N GLU A 514 12.68 27.57 -3.23
CA GLU A 514 13.57 26.45 -2.91
C GLU A 514 14.41 26.12 -4.14
N LEU A 515 15.70 25.95 -3.94
CA LEU A 515 16.67 25.52 -4.94
C LEU A 515 17.44 24.33 -4.38
N GLU A 516 17.41 23.19 -5.07
CA GLU A 516 18.07 21.96 -4.64
C GLU A 516 19.04 21.48 -5.70
N TYR A 517 20.28 21.28 -5.32
CA TYR A 517 21.32 20.65 -6.13
C TYR A 517 21.48 19.20 -5.68
N SER A 518 21.25 18.28 -6.60
CA SER A 518 21.48 16.85 -6.40
C SER A 518 22.84 16.44 -6.93
N PHE A 519 23.65 15.79 -6.09
CA PHE A 519 24.94 15.24 -6.48
C PHE A 519 24.81 14.01 -7.39
N HIS A 520 23.64 13.36 -7.40
CA HIS A 520 23.30 12.28 -8.31
C HIS A 520 22.40 12.79 -9.43
N LYS A 521 22.66 12.33 -10.65
CA LYS A 521 21.76 12.57 -11.78
C LYS A 521 20.39 11.95 -11.48
N LYS A 522 19.32 12.74 -11.60
CA LYS A 522 17.93 12.30 -11.42
C LYS A 522 17.28 12.02 -12.76
N LYS A 523 16.26 11.16 -12.76
CA LYS A 523 15.50 10.81 -13.96
C LYS A 523 14.35 11.79 -14.19
N GLU A 524 13.60 12.14 -13.14
CA GLU A 524 12.42 13.00 -13.22
C GLU A 524 12.33 13.99 -12.05
N TYR A 525 12.53 13.55 -10.78
CA TYR A 525 12.31 14.36 -9.58
C TYR A 525 13.53 14.46 -8.65
N ALA A 526 13.63 15.57 -7.92
CA ALA A 526 14.70 15.79 -6.95
C ALA A 526 14.77 14.74 -5.83
N ASN A 527 13.60 14.25 -5.38
CA ASN A 527 13.46 13.33 -4.25
C ASN A 527 13.59 11.84 -4.61
N GLU A 528 14.02 11.52 -5.84
CA GLU A 528 14.35 10.15 -6.22
C GLU A 528 15.54 9.62 -5.40
N PHE A 529 15.46 8.33 -5.06
CA PHE A 529 16.58 7.65 -4.40
C PHE A 529 17.74 7.35 -5.38
N PRO A 530 18.99 7.43 -4.95
CA PRO A 530 19.49 7.86 -3.65
C PRO A 530 19.45 9.39 -3.50
N ILE A 531 19.11 9.87 -2.30
CA ILE A 531 19.14 11.30 -2.00
C ILE A 531 20.54 11.67 -1.52
N HIS A 532 21.21 12.52 -2.28
CA HIS A 532 22.45 13.20 -1.88
C HIS A 532 22.37 14.60 -2.47
N SER A 533 22.01 15.58 -1.64
CA SER A 533 21.65 16.91 -2.12
C SER A 533 22.02 18.03 -1.15
N LEU A 534 22.15 19.23 -1.70
CA LEU A 534 22.26 20.50 -0.99
C LEU A 534 21.06 21.36 -1.39
N LYS A 535 20.27 21.79 -0.40
CA LYS A 535 19.03 22.51 -0.61
C LYS A 535 19.04 23.86 0.10
N LEU A 536 18.82 24.92 -0.66
CA LEU A 536 18.59 26.28 -0.16
C LEU A 536 17.08 26.56 -0.20
N ARG A 537 16.51 27.00 0.90
CA ARG A 537 15.08 27.27 1.03
C ARG A 537 14.84 28.60 1.73
N TYR A 538 13.98 29.44 1.18
CA TYR A 538 13.44 30.61 1.84
C TYR A 538 11.93 30.49 1.92
N LEU A 539 11.38 30.64 3.11
CA LEU A 539 9.95 30.61 3.41
C LEU A 539 9.55 31.90 4.12
N SER A 540 8.49 32.54 3.67
CA SER A 540 7.80 33.60 4.38
C SER A 540 6.33 33.29 4.35
N ASP A 541 5.77 32.76 5.45
CA ASP A 541 4.38 32.29 5.46
C ASP A 541 3.78 32.36 6.87
N VAL A 542 2.54 31.93 7.02
CA VAL A 542 1.89 31.73 8.31
C VAL A 542 2.40 30.45 8.97
N ASN A 543 2.44 30.43 10.30
CA ASN A 543 2.74 29.26 11.11
C ASN A 543 1.53 28.96 12.01
N GLN A 544 0.99 27.76 11.88
CA GLN A 544 -0.09 27.24 12.73
C GLN A 544 0.55 26.48 13.90
N TYR A 545 0.64 27.14 15.06
CA TYR A 545 1.28 26.54 16.23
C TYR A 545 0.51 25.32 16.73
N GLY A 546 1.25 24.23 16.96
CA GLY A 546 0.69 22.97 17.43
C GLY A 546 -0.17 22.24 16.38
N GLN A 547 -0.02 22.56 15.10
CA GLN A 547 -0.66 21.85 13.97
C GLN A 547 0.39 21.55 12.90
N HIS A 548 0.80 20.31 12.79
CA HIS A 548 1.77 19.86 11.79
C HIS A 548 1.17 18.74 10.94
N TYR A 549 1.26 18.88 9.64
CA TYR A 549 0.76 17.92 8.66
C TYR A 549 1.94 17.23 7.99
N LEU A 550 2.05 15.90 8.16
CA LEU A 550 3.20 15.14 7.65
C LEU A 550 3.17 14.94 6.14
N TYR A 551 1.98 14.67 5.59
CA TYR A 551 1.84 14.25 4.19
C TYR A 551 0.94 15.17 3.36
N THR A 552 0.53 16.28 3.91
CA THR A 552 -0.32 17.24 3.21
C THR A 552 0.07 18.68 3.56
N SER A 553 -0.32 19.62 2.72
CA SER A 553 -0.13 21.04 3.01
C SER A 553 -1.20 21.57 3.97
N GLN A 554 -0.86 22.54 4.80
CA GLN A 554 -1.83 23.31 5.59
C GLN A 554 -2.89 24.01 4.71
N ASP A 555 -2.56 24.31 3.46
CA ASP A 555 -3.45 24.92 2.48
C ASP A 555 -4.39 23.92 1.78
N ASN A 556 -4.35 22.64 2.14
CA ASN A 556 -5.21 21.64 1.53
C ASN A 556 -6.70 21.92 1.86
N VAL A 557 -7.50 22.14 0.82
CA VAL A 557 -8.93 22.46 0.94
C VAL A 557 -9.73 21.43 1.75
N PHE A 558 -9.30 20.16 1.76
CA PHE A 558 -9.94 19.08 2.54
C PHE A 558 -9.72 19.22 4.06
N LEU A 559 -8.74 20.03 4.50
CA LEU A 559 -8.50 20.34 5.90
C LEU A 559 -9.22 21.63 6.37
N ALA A 560 -9.99 22.28 5.50
CA ALA A 560 -10.69 23.52 5.81
C ALA A 560 -11.84 23.32 6.83
N LEU A 561 -12.42 22.10 6.91
CA LEU A 561 -13.43 21.77 7.92
C LEU A 561 -12.75 21.48 9.26
N LYS A 562 -12.82 22.42 10.18
CA LYS A 562 -12.24 22.33 11.52
C LYS A 562 -13.31 22.13 12.59
N ARG A 563 -13.00 21.31 13.61
CA ARG A 563 -13.86 21.05 14.79
C ARG A 563 -13.81 22.18 15.81
N GLN A 564 -12.68 22.89 15.86
CA GLN A 564 -12.41 24.01 16.76
C GLN A 564 -11.90 25.20 15.98
N LYS A 565 -12.01 26.39 16.59
CA LYS A 565 -11.51 27.63 16.01
C LYS A 565 -10.00 27.59 15.82
N ASP A 566 -9.55 27.87 14.62
CA ASP A 566 -8.15 27.92 14.24
C ASP A 566 -7.60 29.35 14.50
N ASP A 567 -7.26 29.65 15.73
CA ASP A 567 -6.79 30.96 16.18
C ASP A 567 -5.33 30.93 16.71
N ARG A 568 -4.60 29.85 16.49
CA ARG A 568 -3.21 29.70 16.91
C ARG A 568 -2.24 29.93 15.72
N ILE A 569 -2.36 31.09 15.09
CA ILE A 569 -1.66 31.40 13.85
C ILE A 569 -0.79 32.66 14.02
N GLY A 570 0.47 32.55 13.74
CA GLY A 570 1.44 33.64 13.65
C GLY A 570 2.10 33.67 12.27
N TYR A 571 3.12 34.51 12.10
CA TYR A 571 3.92 34.59 10.90
C TYR A 571 5.30 33.99 11.14
N GLN A 572 5.88 33.38 10.13
CA GLN A 572 7.20 32.81 10.21
C GLN A 572 7.99 33.07 8.95
N ARG A 573 9.27 33.44 9.11
CA ARG A 573 10.27 33.48 8.01
C ARG A 573 11.38 32.50 8.34
N LYS A 574 11.81 31.76 7.35
CA LYS A 574 12.92 30.80 7.46
C LYS A 574 13.81 30.91 6.25
N ALA A 575 15.12 30.99 6.48
CA ALA A 575 16.12 30.71 5.47
C ALA A 575 16.90 29.47 5.93
N GLU A 576 16.91 28.44 5.09
CA GLU A 576 17.46 27.12 5.45
C GLU A 576 18.46 26.66 4.38
N LEU A 577 19.60 26.17 4.82
CA LEU A 577 20.53 25.42 3.98
C LEU A 577 20.63 24.02 4.54
N THR A 578 20.19 23.02 3.76
CA THR A 578 20.10 21.63 4.18
C THR A 578 20.98 20.76 3.31
N TYR A 579 21.90 20.03 3.92
CA TYR A 579 22.64 18.93 3.30
C TYR A 579 21.96 17.62 3.70
N THR A 580 21.67 16.75 2.74
CA THR A 580 21.09 15.43 2.97
C THR A 580 21.90 14.37 2.25
N ASN A 581 22.23 13.28 2.95
CA ASN A 581 22.81 12.08 2.33
C ASN A 581 22.10 10.82 2.86
N GLU A 582 21.51 10.06 1.96
CA GLU A 582 20.79 8.80 2.23
C GLU A 582 21.55 7.65 1.60
N PHE A 583 21.90 6.66 2.42
CA PHE A 583 22.67 5.50 2.02
C PHE A 583 21.78 4.31 1.73
N HIS A 584 22.20 3.40 0.86
CA HIS A 584 21.51 2.15 0.53
C HIS A 584 21.32 1.20 1.74
N SER A 585 22.10 1.39 2.80
CA SER A 585 21.92 0.67 4.07
C SER A 585 20.66 1.05 4.84
N GLY A 586 19.96 2.12 4.40
CA GLY A 586 18.83 2.70 5.13
C GLY A 586 19.25 3.74 6.18
N PHE A 587 20.55 4.02 6.30
CA PHE A 587 21.04 5.14 7.12
C PHE A 587 20.94 6.44 6.36
N SER A 588 20.56 7.53 7.01
CA SER A 588 20.58 8.87 6.43
C SER A 588 21.05 9.91 7.44
N VAL A 589 21.77 10.90 6.90
CA VAL A 589 22.24 12.06 7.64
C VAL A 589 21.66 13.31 7.00
N GLN A 590 21.05 14.16 7.79
CA GLN A 590 20.61 15.48 7.36
C GLN A 590 21.16 16.53 8.31
N MET A 591 21.80 17.55 7.75
CA MET A 591 22.33 18.70 8.47
C MET A 591 21.69 19.96 7.92
N THR A 592 21.04 20.75 8.80
CA THR A 592 20.32 21.95 8.40
C THR A 592 20.82 23.14 9.20
N THR A 593 21.30 24.18 8.52
CA THR A 593 21.49 25.51 9.10
C THR A 593 20.23 26.33 8.83
N ARG A 594 19.66 26.94 9.88
CA ARG A 594 18.39 27.64 9.76
C ARG A 594 18.45 29.00 10.45
N LEU A 595 18.06 30.05 9.72
CA LEU A 595 17.71 31.33 10.27
C LEU A 595 16.19 31.41 10.34
N ARG A 596 15.65 31.49 11.54
CA ARG A 596 14.21 31.50 11.77
C ARG A 596 13.81 32.80 12.46
N LYS A 597 12.72 33.39 12.00
CA LYS A 597 12.08 34.52 12.61
C LYS A 597 10.60 34.25 12.77
N ASP A 598 10.13 34.17 14.01
CA ASP A 598 8.71 34.08 14.32
C ASP A 598 8.18 35.46 14.67
N GLU A 599 7.11 35.90 13.99
CA GLU A 599 6.47 37.18 14.21
C GLU A 599 5.10 36.98 14.89
N SER A 600 4.82 37.79 15.88
CA SER A 600 3.53 37.81 16.56
C SER A 600 2.40 38.20 15.59
N SER A 601 1.20 37.75 15.88
CA SER A 601 -0.04 38.19 15.22
C SER A 601 -1.03 38.70 16.26
N HIS A 602 -2.14 39.28 15.82
CA HIS A 602 -3.21 39.68 16.74
C HIS A 602 -3.87 38.44 17.41
N LEU A 603 -3.74 37.24 16.83
CA LEU A 603 -4.21 36.00 17.38
C LEU A 603 -3.25 35.42 18.43
N ILE A 604 -1.93 35.62 18.22
CA ILE A 604 -0.86 35.16 19.15
C ILE A 604 0.11 36.29 19.38
N PRO A 605 -0.18 37.22 20.33
CA PRO A 605 0.75 38.29 20.69
C PRO A 605 1.87 37.73 21.58
N PHE A 606 3.09 38.20 21.37
CA PHE A 606 4.22 37.88 22.24
C PHE A 606 4.33 38.98 23.33
N VAL A 607 3.72 38.71 24.48
CA VAL A 607 3.71 39.65 25.62
C VAL A 607 4.47 38.99 26.79
N LYS A 608 5.49 39.68 27.31
CA LYS A 608 6.22 39.23 28.50
C LYS A 608 5.35 39.22 29.75
N GLN A 609 5.73 38.37 30.68
CA GLN A 609 5.07 38.30 32.01
C GLN A 609 5.58 39.37 32.97
N ASP A 610 6.35 40.36 32.48
CA ASP A 610 6.86 41.49 33.24
C ASP A 610 5.76 42.48 33.67
N ASP A 611 6.07 43.37 34.62
CA ASP A 611 5.10 44.36 35.17
C ASP A 611 4.62 45.35 34.12
N HIS A 612 5.35 45.50 33.02
CA HIS A 612 5.04 46.44 31.94
C HIS A 612 4.26 45.80 30.79
N ASN A 613 4.01 44.46 30.82
CA ASN A 613 3.39 43.73 29.69
C ASN A 613 4.09 44.02 28.37
N THR A 614 5.43 43.96 28.35
CA THR A 614 6.26 44.31 27.22
C THR A 614 5.89 43.48 25.98
N TYR A 615 5.46 44.13 24.91
CA TYR A 615 5.13 43.51 23.64
C TYR A 615 6.40 43.32 22.82
N VAL A 616 6.58 42.09 22.29
CA VAL A 616 7.70 41.71 21.43
C VAL A 616 7.16 41.37 20.05
N LYS A 617 7.59 42.11 19.05
CA LYS A 617 7.10 41.96 17.67
C LYS A 617 7.52 40.61 17.06
N SER A 618 8.74 40.20 17.32
CA SER A 618 9.31 38.96 16.76
C SER A 618 10.46 38.45 17.59
N ILE A 619 10.74 37.17 17.44
CA ILE A 619 11.95 36.48 17.92
C ILE A 619 12.70 35.89 16.74
N SER A 620 14.00 35.84 16.85
CA SER A 620 14.90 35.27 15.83
C SER A 620 15.76 34.17 16.45
N THR A 621 16.03 33.11 15.70
CA THR A 621 16.98 32.07 16.07
C THR A 621 17.90 31.74 14.93
N SER A 622 19.15 31.42 15.26
CA SER A 622 20.13 30.85 14.33
C SER A 622 20.45 29.45 14.80
N GLU A 623 20.00 28.47 14.03
CA GLU A 623 19.95 27.07 14.42
C GLU A 623 20.85 26.21 13.54
N LEU A 624 21.51 25.21 14.14
CA LEU A 624 22.13 24.08 13.46
C LEU A 624 21.45 22.81 13.95
N GLU A 625 20.86 22.06 13.01
CA GLU A 625 20.16 20.80 13.27
C GLU A 625 20.89 19.65 12.62
N LEU A 626 21.14 18.59 13.38
CA LEU A 626 21.61 17.28 12.89
C LEU A 626 20.50 16.27 13.11
N LYS A 627 20.08 15.62 12.01
CA LYS A 627 19.13 14.51 12.04
C LYS A 627 19.77 13.25 11.49
N LEU A 628 19.79 12.22 12.30
CA LEU A 628 20.19 10.87 11.94
C LEU A 628 18.96 9.98 11.86
N ARG A 629 18.88 9.16 10.82
CA ARG A 629 17.78 8.23 10.65
C ARG A 629 18.33 6.89 10.14
N TYR A 630 17.83 5.80 10.71
CA TYR A 630 18.15 4.44 10.28
C TYR A 630 16.88 3.64 10.07
N ALA A 631 16.65 3.20 8.84
CA ALA A 631 15.46 2.45 8.42
C ALA A 631 15.85 1.37 7.39
N PRO A 632 16.42 0.25 7.84
CA PRO A 632 16.89 -0.81 6.95
C PRO A 632 15.71 -1.46 6.20
N ASN A 633 15.86 -1.64 4.88
CA ASN A 633 14.87 -2.27 4.00
C ASN A 633 13.52 -1.56 3.91
N GLU A 634 13.43 -0.28 4.27
CA GLU A 634 12.23 0.51 4.09
C GLU A 634 11.88 0.65 2.60
N LYS A 635 10.60 0.51 2.28
CA LYS A 635 10.06 0.67 0.93
C LYS A 635 9.23 1.93 0.86
N PHE A 636 9.39 2.69 -0.23
CA PHE A 636 8.70 3.95 -0.43
C PHE A 636 7.83 3.92 -1.67
N PHE A 637 6.72 4.62 -1.62
CA PHE A 637 5.97 5.04 -2.78
C PHE A 637 6.39 6.45 -3.17
N GLN A 638 6.88 6.61 -4.40
CA GLN A 638 7.41 7.86 -4.94
C GLN A 638 6.33 8.63 -5.67
N THR A 639 6.15 9.91 -5.33
CA THR A 639 5.35 10.87 -6.09
C THR A 639 6.22 12.01 -6.57
N GLN A 640 5.65 12.98 -7.30
CA GLN A 640 6.38 14.13 -7.81
C GLN A 640 7.14 14.90 -6.74
N TRP A 641 6.70 14.89 -5.51
CA TRP A 641 7.28 15.69 -4.45
C TRP A 641 7.43 15.01 -3.08
N ASN A 642 6.82 13.85 -2.88
CA ASN A 642 6.97 13.12 -1.63
C ASN A 642 7.30 11.66 -1.87
N ARG A 643 8.06 11.11 -0.94
CA ARG A 643 8.23 9.68 -0.75
C ARG A 643 7.44 9.29 0.49
N PHE A 644 6.50 8.37 0.32
CA PHE A 644 5.70 7.83 1.42
C PHE A 644 6.16 6.43 1.75
N PRO A 645 6.40 6.08 3.03
CA PRO A 645 6.66 4.69 3.37
C PRO A 645 5.43 3.85 3.01
N VAL A 646 5.66 2.71 2.34
CA VAL A 646 4.59 1.78 1.95
C VAL A 646 3.98 1.12 3.18
N SER A 647 4.81 0.80 4.16
CA SER A 647 4.40 0.25 5.45
C SER A 647 5.46 0.58 6.51
N LEU A 648 5.10 0.42 7.78
CA LEU A 648 6.05 0.55 8.89
C LEU A 648 6.74 -0.77 9.25
N ASP A 649 6.82 -1.74 8.32
CA ASP A 649 7.43 -3.05 8.56
C ASP A 649 8.91 -2.93 8.93
N ALA A 650 9.63 -2.04 8.26
CA ALA A 650 10.99 -1.73 8.63
C ALA A 650 11.02 -0.93 9.95
N PRO A 651 11.87 -1.29 10.91
CA PRO A 651 12.08 -0.45 12.08
C PRO A 651 12.73 0.87 11.65
N VAL A 652 12.21 1.98 12.14
CA VAL A 652 12.75 3.31 11.89
C VAL A 652 13.21 3.90 13.20
N PHE A 653 14.50 4.20 13.28
CA PHE A 653 15.11 4.94 14.39
C PHE A 653 15.47 6.34 13.91
N SER A 654 15.17 7.34 14.68
CA SER A 654 15.55 8.72 14.41
C SER A 654 16.11 9.41 15.65
N LEU A 655 17.12 10.24 15.43
CA LEU A 655 17.68 11.12 16.45
C LEU A 655 17.90 12.49 15.81
N THR A 656 17.30 13.51 16.39
CA THR A 656 17.45 14.90 15.96
C THR A 656 18.03 15.71 17.11
N HIS A 657 19.06 16.50 16.83
CA HIS A 657 19.61 17.46 17.77
C HIS A 657 19.73 18.82 17.10
N THR A 658 19.05 19.81 17.69
CA THR A 658 19.10 21.21 17.24
C THR A 658 19.84 22.03 18.29
N MET A 659 20.77 22.83 17.86
CA MET A 659 21.46 23.82 18.69
C MET A 659 21.26 25.22 18.11
N ALA A 660 21.04 26.19 18.96
CA ALA A 660 20.93 27.60 18.60
C ALA A 660 21.84 28.43 19.49
N ALA A 661 22.41 29.49 18.92
CA ALA A 661 23.34 30.38 19.62
C ALA A 661 22.85 31.83 19.56
N LYS A 662 22.77 32.48 20.75
CA LYS A 662 22.48 33.92 20.86
C LYS A 662 23.60 34.75 20.28
N GLY A 663 23.23 35.82 19.57
CA GLY A 663 24.18 36.77 18.94
C GLY A 663 24.73 36.30 17.58
N VAL A 664 24.63 35.01 17.25
CA VAL A 664 25.07 34.51 15.93
C VAL A 664 23.98 34.84 14.91
N LEU A 665 24.37 35.58 13.83
CA LEU A 665 23.46 35.99 12.75
C LEU A 665 22.10 36.56 13.22
N GLY A 666 22.12 37.27 14.35
CA GLY A 666 20.92 37.91 14.91
C GLY A 666 20.01 37.00 15.71
N GLY A 667 20.50 35.84 16.19
CA GLY A 667 19.77 34.97 17.07
C GLY A 667 19.57 35.57 18.47
N ASP A 668 18.36 35.52 19.02
CA ASP A 668 18.01 36.07 20.33
C ASP A 668 18.23 35.07 21.47
N TYR A 669 18.25 33.74 21.17
CA TYR A 669 18.26 32.69 22.17
C TYR A 669 19.37 31.67 21.93
N THR A 670 19.93 31.15 23.03
CA THR A 670 20.78 29.95 23.05
C THR A 670 19.95 28.78 23.59
N TYR A 671 19.80 27.74 22.80
CA TYR A 671 19.12 26.54 23.28
C TYR A 671 19.58 25.27 22.55
N HIS A 672 19.33 24.15 23.18
CA HIS A 672 19.49 22.82 22.62
C HIS A 672 18.15 22.08 22.67
N TYR A 673 17.81 21.39 21.61
CA TYR A 673 16.64 20.50 21.55
C TYR A 673 17.09 19.13 21.04
N THR A 674 16.72 18.08 21.75
CA THR A 674 17.03 16.70 21.35
C THR A 674 15.72 15.93 21.24
N GLU A 675 15.54 15.18 20.17
CA GLU A 675 14.40 14.29 19.97
C GLU A 675 14.86 12.94 19.46
N ALA A 676 14.37 11.86 20.06
CA ALA A 676 14.55 10.49 19.61
C ALA A 676 13.19 9.90 19.21
N GLY A 677 13.19 9.10 18.15
CA GLY A 677 11.97 8.46 17.64
C GLY A 677 12.21 7.00 17.25
N PHE A 678 11.17 6.21 17.43
CA PHE A 678 11.09 4.81 17.00
C PHE A 678 9.75 4.53 16.36
N GLN A 679 9.73 3.85 15.20
CA GLN A 679 8.51 3.44 14.52
C GLN A 679 8.68 2.02 14.02
N LYS A 680 7.63 1.18 14.17
CA LYS A 680 7.62 -0.19 13.63
C LYS A 680 6.21 -0.76 13.59
N ARG A 681 5.95 -1.57 12.57
CA ARG A 681 4.80 -2.47 12.49
C ARG A 681 5.14 -3.84 13.06
N PHE A 682 4.29 -4.33 13.94
CA PHE A 682 4.36 -5.68 14.49
C PHE A 682 3.21 -6.51 13.94
N TRP A 683 3.52 -7.59 13.26
CA TRP A 683 2.54 -8.49 12.69
C TRP A 683 2.21 -9.62 13.66
N PHE A 684 0.92 -9.93 13.81
CA PHE A 684 0.39 -11.03 14.59
C PHE A 684 -0.23 -12.12 13.70
N SER A 685 0.36 -12.33 12.53
CA SER A 685 -0.10 -13.30 11.53
C SER A 685 -1.59 -13.10 11.19
N ALA A 686 -2.45 -14.11 11.43
CA ALA A 686 -3.89 -14.04 11.17
C ALA A 686 -4.68 -13.03 12.03
N PHE A 687 -4.06 -12.45 13.05
CA PHE A 687 -4.72 -11.52 13.97
C PHE A 687 -4.44 -10.05 13.63
N GLY A 688 -3.87 -9.79 12.45
CA GLY A 688 -3.59 -8.44 11.98
C GLY A 688 -2.24 -7.90 12.42
N TYR A 689 -2.14 -6.58 12.62
CA TYR A 689 -0.88 -5.90 12.95
C TYR A 689 -1.09 -4.68 13.82
N THR A 690 -0.04 -4.29 14.53
CA THR A 690 0.00 -3.06 15.32
C THR A 690 1.10 -2.15 14.81
N ASP A 691 0.74 -0.91 14.49
CA ASP A 691 1.68 0.17 14.24
C ASP A 691 2.01 0.87 15.55
N VAL A 692 3.29 1.00 15.85
CA VAL A 692 3.80 1.63 17.06
C VAL A 692 4.73 2.77 16.68
N ILE A 693 4.46 3.98 17.20
CA ILE A 693 5.31 5.15 17.07
C ILE A 693 5.59 5.68 18.47
N LEU A 694 6.86 5.78 18.81
CA LEU A 694 7.33 6.32 20.09
C LEU A 694 8.24 7.50 19.84
N LYS A 695 8.08 8.58 20.58
CA LYS A 695 8.98 9.74 20.53
C LYS A 695 9.26 10.26 21.93
N ALA A 696 10.44 10.77 22.13
CA ALA A 696 10.80 11.49 23.34
C ALA A 696 11.71 12.68 22.98
N GLY A 697 11.50 13.80 23.63
CA GLY A 697 12.27 15.00 23.34
C GLY A 697 12.40 15.94 24.53
N LYS A 698 13.46 16.77 24.49
CA LYS A 698 13.76 17.74 25.55
C LYS A 698 14.41 18.98 25.02
N VAL A 699 13.90 20.14 25.49
CA VAL A 699 14.53 21.45 25.37
C VAL A 699 15.38 21.69 26.63
N TRP A 700 16.67 21.82 26.45
CA TRP A 700 17.61 21.85 27.57
C TRP A 700 17.75 23.22 28.24
N ASN A 701 17.46 24.30 27.52
CA ASN A 701 17.68 25.66 27.95
C ASN A 701 16.37 26.39 28.23
N LYS A 702 16.50 27.61 28.76
CA LYS A 702 15.38 28.55 28.95
C LYS A 702 14.99 29.16 27.60
N VAL A 703 13.71 29.04 27.20
CA VAL A 703 13.17 29.54 25.94
C VAL A 703 11.73 30.04 26.11
N PRO A 704 11.25 30.98 25.29
CA PRO A 704 9.86 31.38 25.24
C PRO A 704 9.00 30.33 24.52
N PHE A 705 7.67 30.38 24.69
CA PHE A 705 6.74 29.36 24.21
C PHE A 705 6.84 29.02 22.70
N PRO A 706 7.19 29.94 21.77
CA PRO A 706 7.32 29.57 20.37
C PRO A 706 8.45 28.56 20.08
N LEU A 707 9.35 28.37 21.04
CA LEU A 707 10.49 27.45 20.96
C LEU A 707 10.30 26.20 21.86
N LEU A 708 9.23 26.12 22.62
CA LEU A 708 8.86 24.96 23.43
C LEU A 708 8.31 23.82 22.55
N VAL A 709 8.22 22.64 23.12
CA VAL A 709 7.52 21.49 22.51
C VAL A 709 6.03 21.71 22.63
N ILE A 710 5.37 21.95 21.51
CA ILE A 710 3.93 22.10 21.41
C ILE A 710 3.40 20.81 20.77
N PRO A 711 2.59 20.02 21.50
CA PRO A 711 2.04 18.78 20.95
C PRO A 711 1.21 19.02 19.70
N ASN A 712 1.27 18.07 18.76
CA ASN A 712 0.57 18.18 17.48
C ASN A 712 -0.92 17.86 17.64
N ALA A 713 -1.77 18.86 17.56
CA ALA A 713 -3.22 18.77 17.66
C ALA A 713 -3.87 18.67 16.27
N ASN A 714 -4.82 17.79 16.12
CA ASN A 714 -5.64 17.68 14.92
C ASN A 714 -6.95 18.43 15.09
N LEU A 715 -7.06 19.60 14.49
CA LEU A 715 -8.29 20.39 14.50
C LEU A 715 -9.29 20.00 13.41
N SER A 716 -8.93 19.13 12.48
CA SER A 716 -9.84 18.64 11.43
C SER A 716 -10.69 17.45 11.90
N TYR A 717 -11.71 17.12 11.14
CA TYR A 717 -12.48 15.89 11.33
C TYR A 717 -11.79 14.65 10.71
N THR A 718 -10.68 14.84 9.98
CA THR A 718 -9.95 13.75 9.35
C THR A 718 -8.99 13.10 10.36
N ILE A 719 -8.69 11.82 10.17
CA ILE A 719 -7.63 11.16 10.93
C ILE A 719 -6.28 11.63 10.37
N GLN A 720 -5.45 12.21 11.23
CA GLN A 720 -4.10 12.64 10.88
C GLN A 720 -3.08 11.80 11.65
N PRO A 721 -2.02 11.31 10.99
CA PRO A 721 -0.96 10.57 11.67
C PRO A 721 -0.19 11.47 12.62
N GLU A 722 0.34 10.89 13.69
CA GLU A 722 1.16 11.57 14.71
C GLU A 722 0.53 12.84 15.26
N SER A 723 -0.79 12.85 15.47
CA SER A 723 -1.52 13.97 16.04
C SER A 723 -2.61 13.53 17.01
N TYR A 724 -2.94 14.37 17.97
CA TYR A 724 -4.01 14.12 18.95
C TYR A 724 -5.34 14.60 18.42
N SER A 725 -6.32 13.69 18.40
CA SER A 725 -7.62 13.92 17.76
C SER A 725 -8.53 14.87 18.51
N LEU A 726 -8.40 14.96 19.86
CA LEU A 726 -9.28 15.74 20.73
C LEU A 726 -8.55 16.87 21.45
N MET A 727 -7.23 16.94 21.33
CA MET A 727 -6.43 18.01 21.89
C MET A 727 -6.66 19.31 21.10
N ASN A 728 -6.67 20.45 21.75
CA ASN A 728 -6.69 21.75 21.11
C ASN A 728 -5.28 22.20 20.75
N ALA A 729 -5.15 23.06 19.75
CA ALA A 729 -3.86 23.62 19.37
C ALA A 729 -3.28 24.45 20.54
N MET A 730 -2.02 24.23 20.86
CA MET A 730 -1.34 24.86 22.00
C MET A 730 -2.01 24.61 23.38
N GLU A 731 -2.73 23.53 23.55
CA GLU A 731 -3.36 23.19 24.84
C GLU A 731 -2.33 22.92 25.93
N PHE A 732 -1.23 22.23 25.58
CA PHE A 732 -0.15 21.93 26.49
C PHE A 732 1.17 22.53 26.00
N MET A 733 1.96 23.04 26.96
CA MET A 733 3.30 23.54 26.77
C MET A 733 4.29 22.69 27.56
N ASN A 734 5.27 22.13 26.89
CA ASN A 734 6.24 21.22 27.50
C ASN A 734 7.67 21.60 27.08
N ASP A 735 8.63 21.38 27.94
CA ASP A 735 10.04 21.43 27.59
C ASP A 735 10.67 20.03 27.50
N GLU A 736 9.99 19.00 28.05
CA GLU A 736 10.32 17.60 27.83
C GLU A 736 9.05 16.79 27.66
N TYR A 737 9.15 15.71 26.89
CA TYR A 737 8.01 14.83 26.63
C TYR A 737 8.43 13.42 26.25
N ALA A 738 7.50 12.48 26.47
CA ALA A 738 7.49 11.16 25.87
C ALA A 738 6.08 10.89 25.31
N SER A 739 5.99 10.39 24.10
CA SER A 739 4.72 10.15 23.42
C SER A 739 4.66 8.76 22.80
N TRP A 740 3.45 8.23 22.70
CA TRP A 740 3.16 6.99 21.98
C TRP A 740 1.92 7.15 21.11
N ASP A 741 1.96 6.52 19.94
CA ASP A 741 0.82 6.28 19.07
C ASP A 741 0.82 4.79 18.72
N VAL A 742 -0.17 4.07 19.22
CA VAL A 742 -0.32 2.63 19.01
C VAL A 742 -1.67 2.41 18.35
N THR A 743 -1.66 1.88 17.14
CA THR A 743 -2.87 1.57 16.38
C THR A 743 -2.87 0.11 15.98
N TYR A 744 -3.85 -0.66 16.45
CA TYR A 744 -4.01 -2.08 16.17
C TYR A 744 -5.12 -2.30 15.12
N TYR A 745 -4.76 -2.90 14.00
CA TYR A 745 -5.64 -3.29 12.90
C TYR A 745 -5.90 -4.80 13.01
N LEU A 746 -7.13 -5.17 13.35
CA LEU A 746 -7.49 -6.57 13.58
C LEU A 746 -7.81 -7.33 12.28
N ASN A 747 -7.86 -6.65 11.14
CA ASN A 747 -8.15 -7.24 9.82
C ASN A 747 -9.44 -8.09 9.78
N GLY A 748 -10.45 -7.67 10.54
CA GLY A 748 -11.73 -8.37 10.61
C GLY A 748 -11.72 -9.61 11.51
N TRP A 749 -10.70 -9.79 12.34
CA TRP A 749 -10.59 -10.96 13.21
C TRP A 749 -11.84 -11.24 14.05
N LEU A 750 -12.46 -10.21 14.63
CA LEU A 750 -13.71 -10.31 15.38
C LEU A 750 -14.93 -10.23 14.45
N PHE A 751 -15.01 -9.23 13.57
CA PHE A 751 -16.18 -8.97 12.73
C PHE A 751 -16.46 -10.07 11.72
N ASN A 752 -15.44 -10.75 11.20
CA ASN A 752 -15.60 -11.91 10.33
C ASN A 752 -16.25 -13.13 11.02
N ARG A 753 -16.40 -13.11 12.36
CA ARG A 753 -17.08 -14.14 13.13
C ARG A 753 -18.55 -13.83 13.39
N ILE A 754 -18.95 -12.56 13.22
CA ILE A 754 -20.32 -12.10 13.45
C ILE A 754 -21.09 -12.15 12.13
N PRO A 755 -22.17 -12.96 12.00
CA PRO A 755 -22.81 -13.24 10.71
C PRO A 755 -23.30 -12.03 9.91
N LEU A 756 -23.71 -10.95 10.57
CA LEU A 756 -24.13 -9.72 9.90
C LEU A 756 -22.95 -8.88 9.45
N LEU A 757 -21.97 -8.64 10.35
CA LEU A 757 -20.83 -7.78 10.10
C LEU A 757 -19.88 -8.37 9.04
N LYS A 758 -19.69 -9.68 9.00
CA LYS A 758 -18.86 -10.33 7.97
C LYS A 758 -19.36 -10.11 6.54
N LYS A 759 -20.66 -9.88 6.33
CA LYS A 759 -21.22 -9.57 5.01
C LYS A 759 -20.84 -8.17 4.55
N LEU A 760 -20.61 -7.25 5.50
CA LEU A 760 -20.19 -5.87 5.24
C LEU A 760 -18.67 -5.76 4.99
N LYS A 761 -17.92 -6.83 5.28
CA LYS A 761 -16.45 -6.86 5.21
C LYS A 761 -15.77 -5.75 6.02
N TRP A 762 -16.46 -5.24 7.05
CA TRP A 762 -15.89 -4.23 7.93
C TRP A 762 -14.77 -4.83 8.78
N ARG A 763 -13.79 -4.00 9.12
CA ARG A 763 -12.62 -4.38 9.93
C ARG A 763 -12.49 -3.45 11.13
N GLU A 764 -12.08 -4.00 12.25
CA GLU A 764 -11.92 -3.29 13.50
C GLU A 764 -10.55 -2.63 13.59
N VAL A 765 -10.52 -1.46 14.18
CA VAL A 765 -9.29 -0.75 14.53
C VAL A 765 -9.37 -0.26 15.97
N LEU A 766 -8.32 -0.47 16.72
CA LEU A 766 -8.17 0.05 18.07
C LEU A 766 -6.98 1.01 18.10
N SER A 767 -7.11 2.15 18.75
CA SER A 767 -6.01 3.10 18.87
C SER A 767 -5.85 3.61 20.30
N CYS A 768 -4.61 3.84 20.69
CA CYS A 768 -4.26 4.47 21.95
C CYS A 768 -3.11 5.45 21.70
N ARG A 769 -3.35 6.72 21.96
CA ARG A 769 -2.36 7.78 21.84
C ARG A 769 -2.15 8.46 23.17
N GLY A 770 -0.92 8.74 23.49
CA GLY A 770 -0.63 9.42 24.76
C GLY A 770 0.59 10.30 24.70
N LEU A 771 0.63 11.21 25.64
CA LEU A 771 1.70 12.16 25.85
C LEU A 771 1.94 12.31 27.34
N TYR A 772 3.13 12.03 27.77
CA TYR A 772 3.65 12.48 29.05
C TYR A 772 4.51 13.69 28.79
N GLY A 773 4.19 14.84 29.38
CA GLY A 773 4.92 16.08 29.21
C GLY A 773 5.21 16.75 30.53
N ASN A 774 6.27 17.51 30.55
CA ASN A 774 6.66 18.32 31.72
C ASN A 774 7.10 19.72 31.26
N LEU A 775 6.91 20.70 32.11
CA LEU A 775 7.43 22.06 31.92
C LEU A 775 8.17 22.48 33.19
N SER A 776 9.48 22.64 33.06
CA SER A 776 10.32 23.09 34.16
C SER A 776 10.06 24.57 34.50
N ASP A 777 10.31 24.97 35.76
CA ASP A 777 10.12 26.34 36.23
C ASP A 777 10.91 27.38 35.44
N LYS A 778 12.05 26.99 34.85
CA LYS A 778 12.87 27.88 34.00
C LYS A 778 12.16 28.28 32.70
N ASN A 779 11.20 27.46 32.22
CA ASN A 779 10.45 27.68 30.99
C ASN A 779 8.99 28.06 31.23
N ASN A 780 8.59 28.17 32.48
CA ASN A 780 7.24 28.54 32.89
C ASN A 780 7.14 30.05 33.17
N PRO A 781 6.33 30.81 32.40
CA PRO A 781 6.17 32.24 32.64
C PRO A 781 5.57 32.60 34.01
N ALA A 782 4.91 31.65 34.71
CA ALA A 782 4.47 31.87 36.08
C ALA A 782 5.62 32.11 37.08
N PHE A 783 6.82 31.60 36.76
CA PHE A 783 8.04 31.73 37.57
C PHE A 783 9.11 32.60 36.90
N GLN A 784 8.91 33.03 35.64
CA GLN A 784 9.92 33.75 34.85
C GLN A 784 9.28 34.95 34.16
N GLN A 785 9.53 36.15 34.64
CA GLN A 785 8.91 37.38 34.12
C GLN A 785 9.40 37.79 32.73
N ASP A 786 10.56 37.37 32.30
CA ASP A 786 11.12 37.65 30.99
C ASP A 786 10.59 36.74 29.85
N LEU A 787 9.82 35.71 30.18
CA LEU A 787 9.15 34.82 29.21
C LEU A 787 7.80 35.41 28.78
N PHE A 788 7.33 34.95 27.61
CA PHE A 788 6.01 35.33 27.11
C PHE A 788 4.89 34.57 27.82
N ARG A 789 3.81 35.24 28.13
CA ARG A 789 2.56 34.63 28.60
C ARG A 789 2.11 33.57 27.63
N PHE A 790 1.63 32.49 28.16
CA PHE A 790 0.97 31.48 27.35
C PHE A 790 -0.34 32.03 26.77
N PRO A 791 -0.70 31.67 25.52
CA PRO A 791 -2.00 31.99 24.97
C PRO A 791 -3.12 31.45 25.84
N ALA A 792 -4.27 32.15 25.87
CA ALA A 792 -5.42 31.74 26.67
C ALA A 792 -5.85 30.29 26.32
N GLY A 793 -6.11 29.46 27.32
CA GLY A 793 -6.45 28.05 27.16
C GLY A 793 -5.24 27.10 27.07
N SER A 794 -4.02 27.64 27.11
CA SER A 794 -2.81 26.81 27.25
C SER A 794 -2.58 26.50 28.75
N THR A 795 -2.12 25.30 29.04
CA THR A 795 -1.83 24.81 30.38
C THR A 795 -0.54 24.00 30.43
N THR A 796 -0.09 23.68 31.62
CA THR A 796 1.02 22.76 31.86
C THR A 796 0.50 21.39 32.22
N MET A 797 1.25 20.35 31.86
CA MET A 797 0.92 18.99 32.26
C MET A 797 1.42 18.74 33.69
N GLY A 798 0.62 17.98 34.45
CA GLY A 798 1.06 17.43 35.75
C GLY A 798 1.65 16.03 35.60
N HIS A 799 1.62 15.25 36.67
CA HIS A 799 2.14 13.88 36.67
C HIS A 799 1.28 12.87 35.84
N THR A 800 0.09 13.29 35.43
CA THR A 800 -0.82 12.44 34.63
C THR A 800 -0.56 12.62 33.15
N PRO A 801 -0.34 11.54 32.37
CA PRO A 801 -0.21 11.67 30.94
C PRO A 801 -1.55 12.07 30.30
N TYR A 802 -1.50 12.79 29.19
CA TYR A 802 -2.65 12.95 28.30
C TYR A 802 -2.86 11.64 27.52
N VAL A 803 -4.10 11.13 27.49
CA VAL A 803 -4.41 9.86 26.82
C VAL A 803 -5.72 9.97 26.06
N GLU A 804 -5.67 9.53 24.81
CA GLU A 804 -6.82 9.27 23.95
C GLU A 804 -6.90 7.78 23.62
N ALA A 805 -8.09 7.21 23.66
CA ALA A 805 -8.38 5.87 23.15
C ALA A 805 -9.45 5.94 22.07
N GLY A 806 -9.31 5.14 21.03
CA GLY A 806 -10.24 5.12 19.92
C GLY A 806 -10.64 3.70 19.51
N VAL A 807 -11.88 3.57 19.10
CA VAL A 807 -12.40 2.38 18.41
C VAL A 807 -12.87 2.80 17.04
N GLY A 808 -12.37 2.12 16.03
CA GLY A 808 -12.65 2.44 14.65
C GLY A 808 -13.20 1.25 13.88
N VAL A 809 -13.89 1.59 12.82
CA VAL A 809 -14.34 0.67 11.79
C VAL A 809 -13.79 1.17 10.46
N GLU A 810 -13.01 0.34 9.82
CA GLU A 810 -12.52 0.59 8.47
C GLU A 810 -13.23 -0.28 7.45
N ASN A 811 -12.92 -0.04 6.18
CA ASN A 811 -13.52 -0.75 5.08
C ASN A 811 -15.02 -0.45 4.85
N ILE A 812 -15.51 0.66 5.35
CA ILE A 812 -16.86 1.12 5.05
C ILE A 812 -16.86 1.58 3.58
N PHE A 813 -17.71 0.94 2.75
CA PHE A 813 -17.72 1.13 1.29
C PHE A 813 -16.33 0.95 0.62
N LYS A 814 -15.45 0.13 1.20
CA LYS A 814 -14.08 -0.17 0.72
C LYS A 814 -13.07 0.99 0.79
N VAL A 815 -13.48 2.17 1.23
CA VAL A 815 -12.63 3.39 1.18
C VAL A 815 -12.69 4.25 2.43
N LEU A 816 -13.65 4.02 3.31
CA LEU A 816 -13.88 4.91 4.43
C LEU A 816 -13.52 4.22 5.75
N ARG A 817 -12.85 4.97 6.61
CA ARG A 817 -12.63 4.63 8.02
C ARG A 817 -13.30 5.66 8.90
N VAL A 818 -13.99 5.21 9.95
CA VAL A 818 -14.64 6.04 10.96
C VAL A 818 -14.18 5.57 12.33
N ASP A 819 -13.57 6.47 13.08
CA ASP A 819 -13.13 6.23 14.45
C ASP A 819 -13.96 7.07 15.42
N TYR A 820 -14.37 6.48 16.52
CA TYR A 820 -14.86 7.22 17.67
C TYR A 820 -13.77 7.24 18.73
N VAL A 821 -13.33 8.44 19.09
CA VAL A 821 -12.21 8.68 19.99
C VAL A 821 -12.71 9.28 21.30
N TRP A 822 -12.17 8.79 22.43
CA TRP A 822 -12.41 9.31 23.76
C TRP A 822 -11.13 9.89 24.32
N ARG A 823 -11.27 11.04 24.95
CA ARG A 823 -10.25 11.65 25.80
C ARG A 823 -10.41 11.08 27.22
N LEU A 824 -9.39 10.41 27.72
CA LEU A 824 -9.46 9.68 29.00
C LEU A 824 -8.98 10.53 30.19
N THR A 825 -8.07 11.46 29.93
CA THR A 825 -7.46 12.33 30.97
C THR A 825 -7.69 13.81 30.68
N TYR A 826 -7.41 14.70 31.63
CA TYR A 826 -7.62 16.16 31.49
C TYR A 826 -9.02 16.56 31.03
N ARG A 827 -10.04 15.83 31.49
CA ARG A 827 -11.44 15.99 31.02
C ARG A 827 -12.17 17.20 31.63
N ASN A 828 -11.55 17.91 32.57
CA ASN A 828 -12.12 19.03 33.26
C ASN A 828 -11.62 20.39 32.76
N LEU A 829 -10.76 20.41 31.73
CA LEU A 829 -10.30 21.65 31.14
C LEU A 829 -11.44 22.33 30.34
N PRO A 830 -11.45 23.67 30.24
CA PRO A 830 -12.47 24.40 29.52
C PRO A 830 -12.35 24.21 28.02
N ASN A 831 -13.47 24.26 27.30
CA ASN A 831 -13.56 24.26 25.84
C ASN A 831 -12.87 23.06 25.17
N ILE A 832 -12.90 21.89 25.78
CA ILE A 832 -12.34 20.66 25.24
C ILE A 832 -13.42 19.74 24.67
N ASP A 833 -13.06 18.96 23.70
CA ASP A 833 -13.85 17.82 23.25
C ASP A 833 -13.50 16.61 24.12
N LYS A 834 -14.50 15.99 24.76
CA LYS A 834 -14.31 14.78 25.58
C LYS A 834 -14.35 13.50 24.74
N SER A 835 -14.99 13.56 23.59
CA SER A 835 -15.06 12.51 22.60
C SER A 835 -15.48 13.07 21.25
N GLY A 836 -15.29 12.31 20.17
CA GLY A 836 -15.73 12.73 18.87
C GLY A 836 -15.42 11.73 17.75
N LEU A 837 -16.17 11.89 16.65
CA LEU A 837 -15.96 11.12 15.44
C LEU A 837 -14.79 11.69 14.62
N ARG A 838 -14.02 10.78 14.02
CA ARG A 838 -12.98 11.08 13.03
C ARG A 838 -13.19 10.20 11.82
N ILE A 839 -12.95 10.77 10.66
CA ILE A 839 -13.19 10.11 9.37
C ILE A 839 -11.92 10.21 8.54
N SER A 840 -11.59 9.16 7.83
CA SER A 840 -10.54 9.24 6.80
C SER A 840 -10.91 8.42 5.56
N LEU A 841 -10.38 8.86 4.43
CA LEU A 841 -10.29 8.00 3.27
C LEU A 841 -9.09 7.09 3.48
N HIS A 842 -9.35 5.80 3.64
CA HIS A 842 -8.36 4.78 3.89
C HIS A 842 -8.60 3.61 2.95
N MET A 843 -7.93 3.66 1.81
CA MET A 843 -7.99 2.58 0.83
C MET A 843 -6.96 1.53 1.21
N THR A 844 -7.43 0.35 1.62
CA THR A 844 -6.61 -0.84 1.88
C THR A 844 -7.11 -2.00 1.04
N PHE A 845 -6.18 -2.87 0.64
CA PHE A 845 -6.56 -4.13 0.03
C PHE A 845 -7.24 -5.07 1.01
#